data_a7fa9feb28c57b88df9bcc3e52a89394
#
_entry.id   a7fa9feb28c57b88df9bcc3e52a89394
#
_cell.length_a   1.000
_cell.length_b   1.000
_cell.length_c   1.000
_cell.angle_alpha   90.00
_cell.angle_beta   90.00
_cell.angle_gamma   90.00
#
_symmetry.space_group_name_H-M   'P 1'
#
loop_
_entity.id
_entity.type
_entity.pdbx_description
1 polymer ?
#
loop_
_entity_poly.entity_id
_entity_poly.type
_entity_poly.pdbx_seq_one_letter_code
_entity_poly.pdbx_strand_id
1 'polypeptide(L)'
;MGVNWKEVDPTDFEKITRDLLTREFNTQIESFAAGPDGGIDLRADNGTTIIQCKRITTNFNSLLSKLREEAKKEDVRKAKRYIVATCIELTPKNKEQILTIFPNIHSTEDILGGGELEELVGKYEEVRNLYPSLWLGDKDAIRREIEESVNNGAIGTSKEELKRIYEVLEYIAVHPQTNDALEILNKHKSLIISGEPGIGKTTLARYIIALYCLHYQYNLVYIDSDISIGNQMFNDDKKQIFFYDDFLGTTFIIGKLIKNENKRIIDFINRVKNTKNKLVVFTTREYIYKQAQYTYAEFDDAKELKKLILCVDNNYQLFKAEIFYKHLRKNNIPLHIIKKLFYNKEFKKWGKNCFLEQILMHECYNPRIIAESISSYDESENQLPFSTYILERLNNPYMLYKHAFITQLSDFERAALIVLGSFHGNVEHSIFHRAWIAYLGKHYNPTASFEQALQILDAVFIISEKKYNGEIYFKYANPGISDFMYTHWQHNPSLFLHLISNACYPQQIFYLINMLKQQDKKLYDLYLPKLLGQAVTIIKNDSQRASTTWFHVQLANELLNTPEKLQYIPLFKQLLDSEETRNFCDIDESVMGYYISLIQVICDVGMSPPSLSILIDSALSNSCSPDVFAIFERLSNLIDDSLIYTPQLPKSAAQWLDNYDSYLSDSDIDFLNEQTAEIERLYISFPDGCYGINFAGCLESIEELISEKQSEENDQNDDDDYSRFHNRSASQSASCCSIGETVLCPEVVYMFERYCDK
;
A
#
# COMPACT_ATOMS: atom_id res chain seq x y z
N MET A 1 -22.55 33.52 4.83
CA MET A 1 -21.53 33.93 5.84
C MET A 1 -20.30 34.38 5.07
N GLY A 2 -19.74 35.56 5.41
CA GLY A 2 -18.52 36.03 4.78
C GLY A 2 -17.30 35.26 5.24
N VAL A 3 -16.30 35.17 4.37
CA VAL A 3 -15.04 34.49 4.68
C VAL A 3 -14.22 35.34 5.66
N ASN A 4 -13.83 34.76 6.80
CA ASN A 4 -12.92 35.44 7.72
C ASN A 4 -11.44 35.23 7.30
N TRP A 5 -10.99 36.04 6.35
CA TRP A 5 -9.61 35.97 5.82
C TRP A 5 -8.51 36.19 6.89
N LYS A 6 -8.86 36.66 8.08
CA LYS A 6 -7.90 36.84 9.19
C LYS A 6 -7.48 35.52 9.82
N GLU A 7 -8.35 34.51 9.78
CA GLU A 7 -8.08 33.18 10.32
C GLU A 7 -7.40 32.24 9.31
N VAL A 8 -7.41 32.58 8.01
CA VAL A 8 -6.76 31.79 6.97
C VAL A 8 -5.23 31.90 7.12
N ASP A 9 -4.53 30.78 7.25
CA ASP A 9 -3.04 30.78 7.28
C ASP A 9 -2.47 31.30 5.95
N PRO A 10 -1.34 32.02 5.94
CA PRO A 10 -0.74 32.49 4.69
C PRO A 10 -0.49 31.41 3.64
N THR A 11 -0.15 30.19 4.07
CA THR A 11 0.06 29.07 3.16
C THR A 11 -1.27 28.58 2.58
N ASP A 12 -2.32 28.50 3.41
CA ASP A 12 -3.64 28.13 2.94
C ASP A 12 -4.21 29.22 2.01
N PHE A 13 -3.94 30.50 2.27
CA PHE A 13 -4.35 31.59 1.38
C PHE A 13 -3.76 31.45 -0.04
N GLU A 14 -2.50 31.05 -0.16
CA GLU A 14 -1.86 30.78 -1.45
C GLU A 14 -2.49 29.57 -2.15
N LYS A 15 -2.71 28.44 -1.41
CA LYS A 15 -3.37 27.24 -1.94
C LYS A 15 -4.80 27.52 -2.38
N ILE A 16 -5.57 28.21 -1.55
CA ILE A 16 -6.95 28.61 -1.88
C ILE A 16 -6.97 29.47 -3.15
N THR A 17 -6.10 30.48 -3.22
CA THR A 17 -5.99 31.35 -4.39
C THR A 17 -5.63 30.55 -5.64
N ARG A 18 -4.65 29.65 -5.54
CA ARG A 18 -4.29 28.74 -6.63
C ARG A 18 -5.49 27.92 -7.13
N ASP A 19 -6.18 27.27 -6.21
CA ASP A 19 -7.26 26.35 -6.55
C ASP A 19 -8.47 27.09 -7.13
N LEU A 20 -8.80 28.27 -6.61
CA LEU A 20 -9.84 29.14 -7.15
C LEU A 20 -9.50 29.64 -8.57
N LEU A 21 -8.27 30.13 -8.76
CA LEU A 21 -7.86 30.66 -10.07
C LEU A 21 -7.62 29.57 -11.10
N THR A 22 -7.20 28.38 -10.68
CA THR A 22 -7.14 27.20 -11.56
C THR A 22 -8.50 26.89 -12.15
N ARG A 23 -9.58 26.98 -11.37
CA ARG A 23 -10.96 26.80 -11.82
C ARG A 23 -11.43 27.97 -12.69
N GLU A 24 -11.18 29.20 -12.25
CA GLU A 24 -11.63 30.40 -12.95
C GLU A 24 -11.00 30.54 -14.32
N PHE A 25 -9.69 30.29 -14.44
CA PHE A 25 -8.95 30.41 -15.69
C PHE A 25 -8.94 29.11 -16.51
N ASN A 26 -9.43 27.99 -15.95
CA ASN A 26 -9.34 26.66 -16.55
C ASN A 26 -7.92 26.32 -17.04
N THR A 27 -6.91 26.68 -16.26
CA THR A 27 -5.46 26.54 -16.57
C THR A 27 -4.75 26.01 -15.33
N GLN A 28 -3.80 25.12 -15.52
CA GLN A 28 -2.99 24.62 -14.41
C GLN A 28 -2.09 25.72 -13.87
N ILE A 29 -2.17 25.96 -12.56
CA ILE A 29 -1.36 26.96 -11.84
C ILE A 29 -0.37 26.24 -10.94
N GLU A 30 0.90 26.53 -11.10
CA GLU A 30 2.00 25.97 -10.34
C GLU A 30 2.28 26.82 -9.10
N SER A 31 2.54 26.16 -7.97
CA SER A 31 3.07 26.77 -6.74
C SER A 31 4.54 26.42 -6.57
N PHE A 32 5.32 27.32 -5.98
CA PHE A 32 6.77 27.13 -5.81
C PHE A 32 7.14 27.08 -4.33
N ALA A 33 8.22 26.33 -4.05
CA ALA A 33 8.84 26.34 -2.74
C ALA A 33 9.45 27.72 -2.44
N ALA A 34 9.44 28.14 -1.19
CA ALA A 34 10.13 29.36 -0.76
C ALA A 34 11.64 29.19 -0.95
N GLY A 35 12.21 29.94 -1.87
CA GLY A 35 13.62 29.92 -2.20
C GLY A 35 14.15 31.32 -2.53
N PRO A 36 15.45 31.48 -2.81
CA PRO A 36 16.01 32.76 -3.27
C PRO A 36 15.49 33.19 -4.64
N ASP A 37 14.51 32.56 -5.20
CA ASP A 37 13.98 32.62 -6.57
C ASP A 37 13.02 33.78 -6.80
N GLY A 38 13.32 34.96 -6.30
CA GLY A 38 12.60 36.18 -6.62
C GLY A 38 11.25 36.38 -5.93
N GLY A 39 10.74 35.43 -5.08
CA GLY A 39 9.50 35.60 -4.28
C GLY A 39 8.23 35.57 -5.12
N ILE A 40 8.15 34.68 -6.09
CA ILE A 40 6.98 34.40 -6.90
C ILE A 40 6.15 33.36 -6.16
N ASP A 41 4.88 33.67 -5.87
CA ASP A 41 4.01 32.76 -5.14
C ASP A 41 3.41 31.69 -6.07
N LEU A 42 2.87 32.09 -7.25
CA LEU A 42 2.23 31.18 -8.20
C LEU A 42 2.58 31.57 -9.66
N ARG A 43 2.59 30.57 -10.56
CA ARG A 43 2.78 30.77 -12.01
C ARG A 43 1.71 30.04 -12.83
N ALA A 44 1.33 30.65 -13.97
CA ALA A 44 0.46 30.07 -14.96
C ALA A 44 1.04 30.27 -16.38
N ASP A 45 0.45 29.62 -17.37
CA ASP A 45 0.75 29.77 -18.79
C ASP A 45 2.24 29.57 -19.13
N ASN A 46 2.83 28.47 -18.67
CA ASN A 46 4.25 28.16 -18.84
C ASN A 46 5.19 29.28 -18.33
N GLY A 47 4.82 29.92 -17.23
CA GLY A 47 5.64 30.93 -16.56
C GLY A 47 5.50 32.37 -17.11
N THR A 48 4.58 32.61 -18.06
CA THR A 48 4.36 33.95 -18.60
C THR A 48 3.41 34.81 -17.76
N THR A 49 2.57 34.18 -16.95
CA THR A 49 1.68 34.83 -15.97
C THR A 49 2.19 34.57 -14.55
N ILE A 50 2.40 35.65 -13.79
CA ILE A 50 2.77 35.59 -12.37
C ILE A 50 1.58 36.02 -11.52
N ILE A 51 1.29 35.24 -10.47
CA ILE A 51 0.23 35.55 -9.51
C ILE A 51 0.88 35.74 -8.15
N GLN A 52 0.69 36.91 -7.56
CA GLN A 52 1.25 37.26 -6.26
C GLN A 52 0.16 37.24 -5.19
N CYS A 53 0.33 36.42 -4.18
CA CYS A 53 -0.59 36.28 -3.06
C CYS A 53 -0.08 37.08 -1.85
N LYS A 54 -0.85 38.08 -1.40
CA LYS A 54 -0.48 38.90 -0.24
C LYS A 54 -1.57 38.86 0.82
N ARG A 55 -1.43 37.92 1.80
CA ARG A 55 -2.28 37.91 2.97
C ARG A 55 -1.84 38.99 3.95
N ILE A 56 -2.44 40.17 3.84
CA ILE A 56 -2.21 41.31 4.73
C ILE A 56 -3.54 41.62 5.45
N THR A 57 -3.53 41.57 6.75
CA THR A 57 -4.75 41.75 7.59
C THR A 57 -4.84 43.11 8.25
N THR A 58 -3.85 44.01 8.03
CA THR A 58 -3.75 45.30 8.69
C THR A 58 -4.48 46.39 7.92
N ASN A 59 -3.89 46.93 6.86
CA ASN A 59 -4.44 48.01 6.05
C ASN A 59 -3.84 48.07 4.63
N PHE A 60 -4.49 48.86 3.75
CA PHE A 60 -4.09 49.03 2.38
C PHE A 60 -2.69 49.62 2.21
N ASN A 61 -2.24 50.54 3.06
CA ASN A 61 -0.91 51.16 2.98
C ASN A 61 0.19 50.12 3.21
N SER A 62 -0.01 49.14 4.10
CA SER A 62 0.89 48.05 4.32
C SER A 62 0.98 47.13 3.11
N LEU A 63 -0.13 46.86 2.41
CA LEU A 63 -0.15 46.14 1.14
C LEU A 63 0.62 46.90 0.06
N LEU A 64 0.34 48.17 -0.09
CA LEU A 64 0.94 49.03 -1.11
C LEU A 64 2.48 49.14 -0.96
N SER A 65 2.95 49.20 0.29
CA SER A 65 4.41 49.20 0.58
C SER A 65 5.06 47.92 0.12
N LYS A 66 4.48 46.76 0.44
CA LYS A 66 5.00 45.44 0.02
C LYS A 66 4.92 45.24 -1.49
N LEU A 67 3.85 45.66 -2.14
CA LEU A 67 3.71 45.59 -3.60
C LEU A 67 4.76 46.45 -4.33
N ARG A 68 5.11 47.63 -3.79
CA ARG A 68 6.22 48.46 -4.32
C ARG A 68 7.59 47.80 -4.23
N GLU A 69 7.81 46.97 -3.21
CA GLU A 69 9.04 46.16 -3.10
C GLU A 69 9.03 45.02 -4.12
N GLU A 70 7.89 44.33 -4.29
CA GLU A 70 7.75 43.28 -5.30
C GLU A 70 7.99 43.78 -6.73
N ALA A 71 7.49 44.97 -7.07
CA ALA A 71 7.63 45.58 -8.39
C ALA A 71 9.11 45.85 -8.79
N LYS A 72 10.02 45.83 -7.83
CA LYS A 72 11.48 46.02 -8.11
C LYS A 72 12.13 44.74 -8.62
N LYS A 73 11.52 43.59 -8.43
CA LYS A 73 12.07 42.28 -8.79
C LYS A 73 12.08 42.08 -10.31
N GLU A 74 13.17 41.48 -10.82
CA GLU A 74 13.38 41.31 -12.25
C GLU A 74 12.36 40.40 -12.93
N ASP A 75 12.00 39.26 -12.27
CA ASP A 75 11.05 38.32 -12.79
C ASP A 75 9.62 38.89 -12.91
N VAL A 76 9.23 39.74 -11.95
CA VAL A 76 7.96 40.47 -11.99
C VAL A 76 7.90 41.41 -13.20
N ARG A 77 9.02 42.07 -13.53
CA ARG A 77 9.12 42.99 -14.70
C ARG A 77 9.10 42.26 -16.03
N LYS A 78 9.58 41.01 -16.06
CA LYS A 78 9.63 40.18 -17.28
C LYS A 78 8.32 39.46 -17.57
N ALA A 79 7.45 39.34 -16.59
CA ALA A 79 6.16 38.67 -16.76
C ALA A 79 5.30 39.38 -17.80
N LYS A 80 4.62 38.61 -18.66
CA LYS A 80 3.67 39.17 -19.62
C LYS A 80 2.40 39.65 -18.94
N ARG A 81 1.94 38.95 -17.94
CA ARG A 81 0.75 39.28 -17.14
C ARG A 81 1.08 39.15 -15.66
N TYR A 82 0.64 40.09 -14.87
CA TYR A 82 0.79 40.04 -13.40
C TYR A 82 -0.56 40.16 -12.73
N ILE A 83 -0.85 39.25 -11.81
CA ILE A 83 -2.11 39.19 -11.05
C ILE A 83 -1.80 39.37 -9.58
N VAL A 84 -2.55 40.20 -8.89
CA VAL A 84 -2.43 40.41 -7.44
C VAL A 84 -3.68 39.86 -6.75
N ALA A 85 -3.47 38.96 -5.80
CA ALA A 85 -4.52 38.45 -4.91
C ALA A 85 -4.24 38.85 -3.45
N THR A 86 -5.21 39.45 -2.80
CA THR A 86 -5.09 39.89 -1.40
C THR A 86 -6.38 39.68 -0.62
N CYS A 87 -6.25 39.50 0.67
CA CYS A 87 -7.42 39.36 1.57
C CYS A 87 -8.04 40.70 2.03
N ILE A 88 -7.49 41.83 1.60
CA ILE A 88 -8.04 43.17 1.94
C ILE A 88 -9.14 43.52 0.95
N GLU A 89 -10.21 44.11 1.47
CA GLU A 89 -11.24 44.75 0.64
C GLU A 89 -10.65 45.95 -0.11
N LEU A 90 -10.79 45.93 -1.43
CA LEU A 90 -10.22 46.95 -2.31
C LEU A 90 -11.32 47.85 -2.90
N THR A 91 -11.16 49.17 -2.73
CA THR A 91 -11.96 50.15 -3.46
C THR A 91 -11.46 50.34 -4.89
N PRO A 92 -12.28 50.85 -5.84
CA PRO A 92 -11.80 51.16 -7.18
C PRO A 92 -10.52 52.03 -7.19
N LYS A 93 -10.46 53.03 -6.30
CA LYS A 93 -9.29 53.88 -6.13
C LYS A 93 -8.05 53.10 -5.65
N ASN A 94 -8.24 52.09 -4.81
CA ASN A 94 -7.12 51.21 -4.40
C ASN A 94 -6.57 50.40 -5.58
N LYS A 95 -7.46 49.87 -6.40
CA LYS A 95 -7.05 49.11 -7.60
C LYS A 95 -6.32 50.02 -8.61
N GLU A 96 -6.80 51.24 -8.83
CA GLU A 96 -6.10 52.21 -9.67
C GLU A 96 -4.67 52.50 -9.18
N GLN A 97 -4.49 52.62 -7.85
CA GLN A 97 -3.14 52.80 -7.27
C GLN A 97 -2.24 51.61 -7.47
N ILE A 98 -2.77 50.39 -7.40
CA ILE A 98 -1.99 49.18 -7.69
C ILE A 98 -1.61 49.10 -9.17
N LEU A 99 -2.52 49.44 -10.10
CA LEU A 99 -2.25 49.52 -11.52
C LEU A 99 -1.07 50.44 -11.85
N THR A 100 -0.92 51.55 -11.12
CA THR A 100 0.22 52.48 -11.34
C THR A 100 1.60 51.88 -10.95
N ILE A 101 1.62 50.82 -10.16
CA ILE A 101 2.86 50.17 -9.70
C ILE A 101 3.34 49.12 -10.70
N PHE A 102 2.43 48.40 -11.35
CA PHE A 102 2.75 47.25 -12.21
C PHE A 102 2.29 47.49 -13.66
N PRO A 103 3.21 47.78 -14.60
CA PRO A 103 2.81 48.02 -15.99
C PRO A 103 2.32 46.77 -16.73
N ASN A 104 2.51 45.60 -16.18
CA ASN A 104 2.09 44.29 -16.71
C ASN A 104 0.79 43.73 -16.08
N ILE A 105 0.10 44.53 -15.28
CA ILE A 105 -1.31 44.29 -14.93
C ILE A 105 -2.17 44.83 -16.07
N HIS A 106 -2.98 43.97 -16.70
CA HIS A 106 -3.72 44.35 -17.89
C HIS A 106 -4.99 45.15 -17.60
N SER A 107 -5.66 44.80 -16.49
CA SER A 107 -6.91 45.46 -16.08
C SER A 107 -7.11 45.40 -14.56
N THR A 108 -8.12 46.08 -14.07
CA THR A 108 -8.56 45.99 -12.66
C THR A 108 -9.05 44.59 -12.28
N GLU A 109 -9.36 43.73 -13.26
CA GLU A 109 -9.75 42.32 -13.08
C GLU A 109 -8.57 41.45 -12.65
N ASP A 110 -7.34 41.85 -12.97
CA ASP A 110 -6.12 41.18 -12.49
C ASP A 110 -5.78 41.50 -11.02
N ILE A 111 -6.63 42.31 -10.37
CA ILE A 111 -6.45 42.70 -8.97
C ILE A 111 -7.66 42.18 -8.18
N LEU A 112 -7.41 41.08 -7.44
CA LEU A 112 -8.41 40.38 -6.66
C LEU A 112 -8.27 40.79 -5.17
N GLY A 113 -9.27 41.47 -4.65
CA GLY A 113 -9.39 41.77 -3.23
C GLY A 113 -10.20 40.70 -2.49
N GLY A 114 -10.45 40.94 -1.18
CA GLY A 114 -11.22 40.03 -0.36
C GLY A 114 -12.61 39.71 -0.90
N GLY A 115 -13.30 40.73 -1.44
CA GLY A 115 -14.67 40.55 -1.99
C GLY A 115 -14.68 39.68 -3.26
N GLU A 116 -13.77 39.93 -4.20
CA GLU A 116 -13.70 39.11 -5.43
C GLU A 116 -13.30 37.66 -5.11
N LEU A 117 -12.38 37.45 -4.17
CA LEU A 117 -12.02 36.11 -3.73
C LEU A 117 -13.19 35.42 -3.02
N GLU A 118 -13.99 36.15 -2.23
CA GLU A 118 -15.19 35.60 -1.57
C GLU A 118 -16.27 35.22 -2.59
N GLU A 119 -16.42 36.00 -3.68
CA GLU A 119 -17.31 35.67 -4.78
C GLU A 119 -16.87 34.36 -5.47
N LEU A 120 -15.55 34.20 -5.72
CA LEU A 120 -15.00 32.95 -6.27
C LEU A 120 -15.21 31.75 -5.32
N VAL A 121 -15.05 31.93 -4.01
CA VAL A 121 -15.36 30.91 -3.00
C VAL A 121 -16.83 30.51 -3.05
N GLY A 122 -17.73 31.47 -3.27
CA GLY A 122 -19.17 31.21 -3.47
C GLY A 122 -19.47 30.46 -4.76
N LYS A 123 -18.71 30.75 -5.83
CA LYS A 123 -18.85 30.11 -7.15
C LYS A 123 -18.32 28.66 -7.18
N TYR A 124 -17.23 28.38 -6.45
CA TYR A 124 -16.54 27.09 -6.46
C TYR A 124 -16.66 26.38 -5.10
N GLU A 125 -17.85 25.77 -4.87
CA GLU A 125 -18.14 25.05 -3.62
C GLU A 125 -17.15 23.93 -3.33
N GLU A 126 -16.66 23.23 -4.34
CA GLU A 126 -15.67 22.15 -4.20
C GLU A 126 -14.34 22.64 -3.62
N VAL A 127 -13.92 23.87 -3.93
CA VAL A 127 -12.73 24.48 -3.32
C VAL A 127 -13.04 24.86 -1.87
N ARG A 128 -14.17 25.53 -1.62
CA ARG A 128 -14.59 25.87 -0.27
C ARG A 128 -14.62 24.67 0.67
N ASN A 129 -15.13 23.52 0.19
CA ASN A 129 -15.28 22.31 0.98
C ASN A 129 -13.95 21.64 1.35
N LEU A 130 -12.85 21.98 0.68
CA LEU A 130 -11.51 21.47 1.00
C LEU A 130 -10.76 22.32 2.04
N TYR A 131 -11.23 23.54 2.30
CA TYR A 131 -10.55 24.48 3.21
C TYR A 131 -11.44 24.88 4.39
N PRO A 132 -11.26 24.20 5.56
CA PRO A 132 -12.05 24.53 6.76
C PRO A 132 -12.01 26.00 7.15
N SER A 133 -10.86 26.66 6.96
CA SER A 133 -10.65 28.09 7.26
C SER A 133 -11.60 29.05 6.51
N LEU A 134 -12.21 28.60 5.42
CA LEU A 134 -13.15 29.42 4.64
C LEU A 134 -14.58 29.45 5.23
N TRP A 135 -14.94 28.45 6.05
CA TRP A 135 -16.29 28.30 6.60
C TRP A 135 -16.30 28.08 8.13
N LEU A 136 -15.15 27.79 8.74
CA LEU A 136 -14.99 27.86 10.18
C LEU A 136 -14.96 29.33 10.56
N GLY A 137 -16.00 29.80 11.24
CA GLY A 137 -16.03 31.12 11.83
C GLY A 137 -15.06 31.29 13.01
N ASP A 138 -15.16 32.40 13.71
CA ASP A 138 -14.44 32.65 14.96
C ASP A 138 -14.63 31.48 15.94
N LYS A 139 -13.52 30.98 16.51
CA LYS A 139 -13.52 29.87 17.49
C LYS A 139 -14.49 30.12 18.66
N ASP A 140 -14.63 31.36 19.12
CA ASP A 140 -15.55 31.73 20.17
C ASP A 140 -17.02 31.75 19.70
N ALA A 141 -17.27 32.03 18.42
CA ALA A 141 -18.62 31.92 17.84
C ALA A 141 -19.03 30.45 17.70
N ILE A 142 -18.10 29.59 17.22
CA ILE A 142 -18.31 28.14 17.13
C ILE A 142 -18.59 27.55 18.51
N ARG A 143 -17.80 27.94 19.51
CA ARG A 143 -17.99 27.48 20.89
C ARG A 143 -19.38 27.91 21.47
N ARG A 144 -19.83 29.11 21.18
CA ARG A 144 -21.17 29.59 21.55
C ARG A 144 -22.27 28.83 20.83
N GLU A 145 -22.09 28.52 19.53
CA GLU A 145 -23.05 27.78 18.72
C GLU A 145 -23.16 26.31 19.21
N ILE A 146 -22.07 25.71 19.70
CA ILE A 146 -22.06 24.42 20.41
C ILE A 146 -22.84 24.54 21.71
N GLU A 147 -22.56 25.58 22.52
CA GLU A 147 -23.23 25.79 23.79
C GLU A 147 -24.73 26.06 23.62
N GLU A 148 -25.13 26.77 22.57
CA GLU A 148 -26.55 27.02 22.22
C GLU A 148 -27.23 25.77 21.62
N SER A 149 -26.56 25.01 20.78
CA SER A 149 -27.04 23.71 20.27
C SER A 149 -27.20 22.70 21.40
N VAL A 150 -26.37 22.80 22.41
CA VAL A 150 -26.38 22.02 23.65
C VAL A 150 -27.64 22.30 24.51
N ASN A 151 -28.12 23.49 24.52
CA ASN A 151 -29.33 23.89 25.31
C ASN A 151 -30.64 23.47 24.61
N ASN A 152 -30.62 23.12 23.33
CA ASN A 152 -31.77 22.75 22.52
C ASN A 152 -32.14 21.25 22.51
N GLY A 153 -31.77 20.49 23.55
CA GLY A 153 -32.30 19.15 23.76
C GLY A 153 -31.59 17.99 23.01
N ALA A 154 -30.34 18.20 22.52
CA ALA A 154 -29.53 17.10 22.05
C ALA A 154 -29.16 16.15 23.21
N ILE A 155 -29.28 14.84 23.01
CA ILE A 155 -28.86 13.84 24.01
C ILE A 155 -27.36 14.02 24.31
N GLY A 156 -26.93 13.73 25.54
CA GLY A 156 -25.56 13.94 26.00
C GLY A 156 -24.45 13.33 25.09
N THR A 157 -24.70 12.20 24.46
CA THR A 157 -23.79 11.53 23.52
C THR A 157 -23.54 12.33 22.25
N SER A 158 -24.59 12.95 21.66
CA SER A 158 -24.44 13.81 20.47
C SER A 158 -23.65 15.10 20.79
N LYS A 159 -23.77 15.61 22.01
CA LYS A 159 -22.99 16.77 22.49
C LYS A 159 -21.51 16.45 22.60
N GLU A 160 -21.22 15.31 23.20
CA GLU A 160 -19.84 14.87 23.39
C GLU A 160 -19.16 14.58 22.03
N GLU A 161 -19.90 13.97 21.11
CA GLU A 161 -19.38 13.74 19.75
C GLU A 161 -19.18 15.05 18.97
N LEU A 162 -20.10 16.01 19.10
CA LEU A 162 -19.93 17.34 18.51
C LEU A 162 -18.66 18.02 19.03
N LYS A 163 -18.39 17.94 20.34
CA LYS A 163 -17.14 18.46 20.92
C LYS A 163 -15.90 17.79 20.35
N ARG A 164 -15.91 16.46 20.22
CA ARG A 164 -14.82 15.71 19.58
C ARG A 164 -14.60 16.11 18.11
N ILE A 165 -15.68 16.36 17.38
CA ILE A 165 -15.63 16.86 16.00
C ILE A 165 -14.86 18.18 15.95
N TYR A 166 -15.17 19.13 16.84
CA TYR A 166 -14.49 20.43 16.87
C TYR A 166 -13.01 20.32 17.26
N GLU A 167 -12.68 19.49 18.24
CA GLU A 167 -11.29 19.26 18.62
C GLU A 167 -10.46 18.73 17.44
N VAL A 168 -11.05 17.88 16.60
CA VAL A 168 -10.38 17.34 15.40
C VAL A 168 -10.16 18.42 14.36
N LEU A 169 -11.09 19.35 14.15
CA LEU A 169 -10.99 20.40 13.13
C LEU A 169 -9.78 21.33 13.29
N GLU A 170 -9.24 21.46 14.50
CA GLU A 170 -8.08 22.32 14.76
C GLU A 170 -6.79 21.82 14.06
N TYR A 171 -6.69 20.51 13.82
CA TYR A 171 -5.48 19.87 13.26
C TYR A 171 -5.77 18.87 12.13
N ILE A 172 -6.98 18.93 11.56
CA ILE A 172 -7.36 17.99 10.50
C ILE A 172 -6.60 18.27 9.19
N ALA A 173 -6.07 17.22 8.58
CA ALA A 173 -5.77 17.19 7.16
C ALA A 173 -7.04 16.75 6.42
N VAL A 174 -7.48 17.55 5.46
CA VAL A 174 -8.71 17.27 4.72
C VAL A 174 -8.45 16.18 3.69
N HIS A 175 -9.25 15.13 3.74
CA HIS A 175 -9.06 13.98 2.86
C HIS A 175 -9.33 14.36 1.38
N PRO A 176 -8.49 13.97 0.42
CA PRO A 176 -8.69 14.29 -1.00
C PRO A 176 -10.04 13.83 -1.57
N GLN A 177 -10.56 12.69 -1.09
CA GLN A 177 -11.88 12.16 -1.50
C GLN A 177 -13.08 12.85 -0.81
N THR A 178 -12.89 14.00 -0.16
CA THR A 178 -13.99 14.72 0.51
C THR A 178 -15.10 15.10 -0.47
N ASN A 179 -14.75 15.57 -1.66
CA ASN A 179 -15.76 15.96 -2.64
C ASN A 179 -16.53 14.75 -3.19
N ASP A 180 -15.87 13.61 -3.38
CA ASP A 180 -16.54 12.35 -3.77
C ASP A 180 -17.55 11.91 -2.71
N ALA A 181 -17.15 12.01 -1.42
CA ALA A 181 -18.04 11.71 -0.30
C ALA A 181 -19.25 12.65 -0.27
N LEU A 182 -19.05 13.95 -0.50
CA LEU A 182 -20.12 14.95 -0.54
C LEU A 182 -21.06 14.71 -1.75
N GLU A 183 -20.53 14.32 -2.90
CA GLU A 183 -21.34 13.99 -4.07
C GLU A 183 -22.27 12.80 -3.77
N ILE A 184 -21.73 11.71 -3.21
CA ILE A 184 -22.53 10.54 -2.80
C ILE A 184 -23.62 10.97 -1.80
N LEU A 185 -23.25 11.71 -0.75
CA LEU A 185 -24.16 12.13 0.30
C LEU A 185 -25.27 13.07 -0.23
N ASN A 186 -24.94 14.02 -1.10
CA ASN A 186 -25.91 14.92 -1.72
C ASN A 186 -26.88 14.18 -2.62
N LYS A 187 -26.38 13.25 -3.43
CA LYS A 187 -27.17 12.48 -4.39
C LYS A 187 -28.10 11.46 -3.75
N HIS A 188 -27.57 10.75 -2.74
CA HIS A 188 -28.25 9.60 -2.14
C HIS A 188 -28.75 9.85 -0.70
N LYS A 189 -28.41 10.99 -0.09
CA LYS A 189 -28.69 11.36 1.30
C LYS A 189 -28.08 10.41 2.35
N SER A 190 -27.34 9.43 1.92
CA SER A 190 -26.70 8.42 2.74
C SER A 190 -25.30 8.15 2.23
N LEU A 191 -24.35 7.98 3.13
CA LEU A 191 -22.94 7.72 2.83
C LEU A 191 -22.42 6.64 3.79
N ILE A 192 -21.71 5.65 3.24
CA ILE A 192 -20.98 4.62 3.99
C ILE A 192 -19.50 4.78 3.68
N ILE A 193 -18.71 5.16 4.66
CA ILE A 193 -17.25 5.30 4.54
C ILE A 193 -16.61 4.00 5.00
N SER A 194 -15.95 3.30 4.08
CA SER A 194 -15.29 2.02 4.31
C SER A 194 -13.78 2.13 4.11
N GLY A 195 -13.00 1.25 4.73
CA GLY A 195 -11.54 1.18 4.56
C GLY A 195 -10.82 0.53 5.74
N GLU A 196 -9.50 0.47 5.68
CA GLU A 196 -8.64 -0.14 6.69
C GLU A 196 -8.74 0.49 8.09
N PRO A 197 -8.40 -0.24 9.16
CA PRO A 197 -8.26 0.33 10.51
C PRO A 197 -7.22 1.46 10.55
N GLY A 198 -7.58 2.60 11.18
CA GLY A 198 -6.64 3.72 11.37
C GLY A 198 -6.43 4.63 10.16
N ILE A 199 -7.06 4.37 9.01
CA ILE A 199 -6.89 5.16 7.76
C ILE A 199 -7.51 6.56 7.79
N GLY A 200 -8.41 6.86 8.74
CA GLY A 200 -9.03 8.17 8.86
C GLY A 200 -10.52 8.24 8.53
N LYS A 201 -11.24 7.11 8.41
CA LYS A 201 -12.70 7.07 8.12
C LYS A 201 -13.53 7.95 9.01
N THR A 202 -13.40 7.77 10.33
CA THR A 202 -14.11 8.55 11.33
C THR A 202 -13.74 10.04 11.26
N THR A 203 -12.48 10.34 10.91
CA THR A 203 -12.01 11.71 10.72
C THR A 203 -12.67 12.38 9.51
N LEU A 204 -12.76 11.68 8.38
CA LEU A 204 -13.47 12.15 7.19
C LEU A 204 -14.97 12.32 7.47
N ALA A 205 -15.62 11.36 8.17
CA ALA A 205 -17.01 11.48 8.57
C ALA A 205 -17.23 12.72 9.45
N ARG A 206 -16.40 12.92 10.46
CA ARG A 206 -16.46 14.09 11.35
C ARG A 206 -16.30 15.41 10.62
N TYR A 207 -15.40 15.44 9.62
CA TYR A 207 -15.22 16.61 8.77
C TYR A 207 -16.49 16.96 7.98
N ILE A 208 -17.09 15.96 7.32
CA ILE A 208 -18.33 16.12 6.56
C ILE A 208 -19.47 16.59 7.48
N ILE A 209 -19.60 15.98 8.67
CA ILE A 209 -20.62 16.34 9.64
C ILE A 209 -20.42 17.77 10.12
N ALA A 210 -19.18 18.18 10.41
CA ALA A 210 -18.88 19.56 10.78
C ALA A 210 -19.31 20.55 9.70
N LEU A 211 -19.02 20.25 8.42
CA LEU A 211 -19.43 21.08 7.29
C LEU A 211 -20.95 21.23 7.25
N TYR A 212 -21.70 20.14 7.43
CA TYR A 212 -23.17 20.22 7.43
C TYR A 212 -23.74 20.93 8.66
N CYS A 213 -23.17 20.71 9.84
CA CYS A 213 -23.64 21.36 11.05
C CYS A 213 -23.35 22.87 11.04
N LEU A 214 -22.13 23.28 10.70
CA LEU A 214 -21.70 24.67 10.80
C LEU A 214 -22.13 25.51 9.60
N HIS A 215 -22.03 24.96 8.40
CA HIS A 215 -22.31 25.73 7.19
C HIS A 215 -23.76 25.59 6.73
N TYR A 216 -24.34 24.37 6.79
CA TYR A 216 -25.69 24.09 6.32
C TYR A 216 -26.74 24.03 7.45
N GLN A 217 -26.34 24.23 8.72
CA GLN A 217 -27.20 24.27 9.90
C GLN A 217 -28.01 22.99 10.13
N TYR A 218 -27.38 21.82 9.98
CA TYR A 218 -27.94 20.54 10.36
C TYR A 218 -27.67 20.24 11.84
N ASN A 219 -28.65 19.63 12.51
CA ASN A 219 -28.49 19.14 13.87
C ASN A 219 -27.88 17.72 13.85
N LEU A 220 -26.79 17.50 14.57
CA LEU A 220 -26.18 16.18 14.70
C LEU A 220 -27.03 15.28 15.59
N VAL A 221 -27.27 14.07 15.12
CA VAL A 221 -27.78 12.93 15.91
C VAL A 221 -26.73 11.83 15.87
N TYR A 222 -25.99 11.63 16.97
CA TYR A 222 -25.01 10.56 17.09
C TYR A 222 -25.67 9.28 17.55
N ILE A 223 -25.43 8.18 16.83
CA ILE A 223 -25.93 6.83 17.12
C ILE A 223 -24.75 6.05 17.69
N ASP A 224 -24.76 5.79 18.98
CA ASP A 224 -23.65 5.15 19.71
C ASP A 224 -23.77 3.64 19.86
N SER A 225 -24.95 3.05 19.68
CA SER A 225 -25.18 1.63 19.95
C SER A 225 -26.12 0.93 18.99
N ASP A 226 -27.30 1.45 18.70
CA ASP A 226 -28.36 0.81 17.91
C ASP A 226 -29.09 1.85 17.04
N ILE A 227 -29.46 1.47 15.83
CA ILE A 227 -30.16 2.33 14.87
C ILE A 227 -31.52 2.82 15.37
N SER A 228 -32.10 2.19 16.41
CA SER A 228 -33.34 2.63 17.04
C SER A 228 -33.22 4.02 17.66
N ILE A 229 -32.02 4.43 18.11
CA ILE A 229 -31.74 5.78 18.60
C ILE A 229 -32.01 6.80 17.48
N GLY A 230 -31.52 6.52 16.26
CA GLY A 230 -31.80 7.36 15.09
C GLY A 230 -33.31 7.51 14.83
N ASN A 231 -34.06 6.41 14.97
CA ASN A 231 -35.52 6.44 14.81
C ASN A 231 -36.23 7.23 15.91
N GLN A 232 -35.79 7.12 17.16
CA GLN A 232 -36.36 7.86 18.30
C GLN A 232 -36.12 9.36 18.21
N MET A 233 -34.93 9.76 17.73
CA MET A 233 -34.51 11.15 17.59
C MET A 233 -34.94 11.79 16.28
N PHE A 234 -35.60 11.04 15.39
CA PHE A 234 -36.03 11.52 14.08
C PHE A 234 -37.13 12.56 14.22
N ASN A 235 -36.89 13.79 13.78
CA ASN A 235 -37.82 14.89 13.83
C ASN A 235 -38.03 15.47 12.43
N ASP A 236 -39.23 15.30 11.86
CA ASP A 236 -39.54 15.67 10.48
C ASP A 236 -39.34 17.13 10.15
N ASP A 237 -39.51 18.03 11.14
CA ASP A 237 -39.43 19.47 11.00
C ASP A 237 -38.00 20.06 11.06
N LYS A 238 -37.02 19.28 11.53
CA LYS A 238 -35.64 19.74 11.68
C LYS A 238 -34.73 19.21 10.59
N LYS A 239 -33.71 19.99 10.21
CA LYS A 239 -32.57 19.50 9.45
C LYS A 239 -31.71 18.60 10.36
N GLN A 240 -31.50 17.33 10.01
CA GLN A 240 -30.74 16.41 10.82
C GLN A 240 -29.75 15.62 10.00
N ILE A 241 -28.54 15.48 10.54
CA ILE A 241 -27.51 14.57 10.05
C ILE A 241 -27.26 13.49 11.11
N PHE A 242 -27.50 12.25 10.74
CA PHE A 242 -27.28 11.08 11.59
C PHE A 242 -25.88 10.58 11.38
N PHE A 243 -25.18 10.24 12.47
CA PHE A 243 -23.85 9.66 12.41
C PHE A 243 -23.77 8.37 13.22
N TYR A 244 -23.42 7.28 12.55
CA TYR A 244 -23.22 5.98 13.18
C TYR A 244 -21.78 5.50 12.89
N ASP A 245 -20.88 5.70 13.87
CA ASP A 245 -19.48 5.34 13.77
C ASP A 245 -19.27 3.83 14.01
N ASP A 246 -18.47 3.19 13.18
CA ASP A 246 -18.16 1.74 13.22
C ASP A 246 -19.41 0.84 13.36
N PHE A 247 -20.45 1.16 12.57
CA PHE A 247 -21.82 0.68 12.74
C PHE A 247 -21.99 -0.86 12.70
N LEU A 248 -21.00 -1.59 12.17
CA LEU A 248 -20.97 -3.06 12.18
C LEU A 248 -19.92 -3.61 13.17
N GLY A 249 -19.06 -2.75 13.75
CA GLY A 249 -17.86 -3.16 14.47
C GLY A 249 -18.10 -3.84 15.81
N THR A 250 -19.10 -3.40 16.56
CA THR A 250 -19.39 -3.91 17.92
C THR A 250 -20.45 -5.01 17.95
N THR A 251 -21.37 -5.01 17.00
CA THR A 251 -22.52 -5.90 16.97
C THR A 251 -22.26 -7.24 16.29
N PHE A 252 -21.32 -7.26 15.32
CA PHE A 252 -21.06 -8.45 14.52
C PHE A 252 -20.27 -9.55 15.25
N ILE A 253 -19.35 -9.14 16.13
CA ILE A 253 -18.40 -10.05 16.83
C ILE A 253 -19.08 -10.86 17.94
N ILE A 254 -20.17 -10.38 18.54
CA ILE A 254 -20.81 -11.01 19.70
C ILE A 254 -21.84 -12.10 19.28
N GLY A 255 -21.98 -12.39 17.99
CA GLY A 255 -22.91 -13.43 17.51
C GLY A 255 -24.38 -13.09 17.73
N LYS A 256 -24.69 -11.83 18.00
CA LYS A 256 -26.03 -11.30 18.23
C LYS A 256 -26.19 -9.95 17.51
N LEU A 257 -26.19 -9.99 16.19
CA LEU A 257 -27.10 -9.04 15.56
C LEU A 257 -28.50 -9.42 16.05
N ILE A 258 -29.06 -8.54 16.86
CA ILE A 258 -30.46 -8.66 17.29
C ILE A 258 -31.25 -9.00 16.02
N LYS A 259 -31.97 -10.10 16.02
CA LYS A 259 -32.77 -10.51 14.86
C LYS A 259 -33.46 -9.29 14.26
N ASN A 260 -33.12 -8.94 12.99
CA ASN A 260 -33.63 -7.84 12.17
C ASN A 260 -32.93 -6.47 12.26
N GLU A 261 -31.75 -6.30 12.85
CA GLU A 261 -31.07 -4.99 12.85
C GLU A 261 -30.66 -4.55 11.43
N ASN A 262 -30.25 -5.49 10.57
CA ASN A 262 -29.95 -5.23 9.16
C ASN A 262 -31.13 -4.63 8.41
N LYS A 263 -32.30 -5.20 8.57
CA LYS A 263 -33.53 -4.69 7.98
C LYS A 263 -33.85 -3.29 8.51
N ARG A 264 -33.64 -3.06 9.82
CA ARG A 264 -33.85 -1.73 10.44
C ARG A 264 -32.91 -0.67 9.89
N ILE A 265 -31.63 -1.03 9.61
CA ILE A 265 -30.67 -0.12 9.00
C ILE A 265 -31.11 0.24 7.57
N ILE A 266 -31.51 -0.75 6.76
CA ILE A 266 -32.02 -0.52 5.41
C ILE A 266 -33.29 0.33 5.44
N ASP A 267 -34.22 0.00 6.34
CA ASP A 267 -35.46 0.75 6.52
C ASP A 267 -35.15 2.21 6.94
N PHE A 268 -34.16 2.41 7.81
CA PHE A 268 -33.71 3.74 8.20
C PHE A 268 -33.09 4.53 7.06
N ILE A 269 -32.22 3.92 6.26
CA ILE A 269 -31.64 4.53 5.04
C ILE A 269 -32.78 4.93 4.07
N ASN A 270 -33.75 4.07 3.85
CA ASN A 270 -34.91 4.37 3.00
C ASN A 270 -35.76 5.50 3.58
N ARG A 271 -35.94 5.57 4.89
CA ARG A 271 -36.63 6.66 5.56
C ARG A 271 -35.91 7.99 5.36
N VAL A 272 -34.59 8.01 5.56
CA VAL A 272 -33.75 9.20 5.31
C VAL A 272 -33.83 9.63 3.84
N LYS A 273 -33.73 8.68 2.90
CA LYS A 273 -33.83 8.96 1.44
C LYS A 273 -35.13 9.65 1.06
N ASN A 274 -36.24 9.24 1.68
CA ASN A 274 -37.58 9.72 1.37
C ASN A 274 -37.99 11.00 2.13
N THR A 275 -37.22 11.40 3.15
CA THR A 275 -37.51 12.60 3.96
C THR A 275 -36.64 13.78 3.53
N LYS A 276 -37.20 14.99 3.47
CA LYS A 276 -36.43 16.21 3.19
C LYS A 276 -35.54 16.56 4.39
N ASN A 277 -34.40 17.20 4.12
CA ASN A 277 -33.50 17.71 5.15
C ASN A 277 -32.99 16.66 6.14
N LYS A 278 -32.81 15.42 5.67
CA LYS A 278 -32.24 14.30 6.42
C LYS A 278 -31.05 13.74 5.68
N LEU A 279 -29.98 13.48 6.42
CA LEU A 279 -28.74 12.87 5.93
C LEU A 279 -28.28 11.81 6.92
N VAL A 280 -27.56 10.78 6.43
CA VAL A 280 -26.94 9.79 7.31
C VAL A 280 -25.54 9.43 6.81
N VAL A 281 -24.59 9.39 7.74
CA VAL A 281 -23.20 8.98 7.50
C VAL A 281 -22.89 7.78 8.40
N PHE A 282 -22.42 6.72 7.77
CA PHE A 282 -21.92 5.52 8.46
C PHE A 282 -20.42 5.40 8.24
N THR A 283 -19.71 4.88 9.23
CA THR A 283 -18.36 4.37 9.02
C THR A 283 -18.29 2.89 9.33
N THR A 284 -17.46 2.15 8.62
CA THR A 284 -17.26 0.73 8.87
C THR A 284 -15.87 0.30 8.41
N ARG A 285 -15.46 -0.88 8.84
CA ARG A 285 -14.25 -1.53 8.33
C ARG A 285 -14.64 -2.40 7.15
N GLU A 286 -13.81 -2.41 6.13
CA GLU A 286 -14.13 -3.09 4.87
C GLU A 286 -14.43 -4.58 5.07
N TYR A 287 -13.60 -5.27 5.85
CA TYR A 287 -13.79 -6.69 6.14
C TYR A 287 -15.11 -6.99 6.91
N ILE A 288 -15.50 -6.10 7.84
CA ILE A 288 -16.77 -6.25 8.56
C ILE A 288 -17.95 -6.02 7.62
N TYR A 289 -17.84 -5.06 6.71
CA TYR A 289 -18.86 -4.84 5.70
C TYR A 289 -19.00 -6.05 4.74
N LYS A 290 -17.88 -6.62 4.28
CA LYS A 290 -17.88 -7.84 3.46
C LYS A 290 -18.48 -9.03 4.21
N GLN A 291 -18.14 -9.18 5.48
CA GLN A 291 -18.73 -10.20 6.35
C GLN A 291 -20.25 -10.04 6.49
N ALA A 292 -20.73 -8.81 6.66
CA ALA A 292 -22.16 -8.51 6.73
C ALA A 292 -22.87 -8.82 5.41
N GLN A 293 -22.30 -8.47 4.26
CA GLN A 293 -22.83 -8.82 2.94
C GLN A 293 -22.98 -10.34 2.76
N TYR A 294 -22.00 -11.10 3.24
CA TYR A 294 -22.01 -12.55 3.11
C TYR A 294 -23.04 -13.22 4.03
N THR A 295 -23.19 -12.70 5.22
CA THR A 295 -24.07 -13.34 6.24
C THR A 295 -25.53 -12.99 6.05
N TYR A 296 -25.81 -11.84 5.43
CA TYR A 296 -27.16 -11.30 5.30
C TYR A 296 -27.52 -10.98 3.85
N ALA A 297 -28.41 -11.79 3.28
CA ALA A 297 -28.88 -11.67 1.90
C ALA A 297 -29.43 -10.26 1.59
N GLU A 298 -30.00 -9.58 2.60
CA GLU A 298 -30.53 -8.21 2.45
C GLU A 298 -29.42 -7.18 2.11
N PHE A 299 -28.18 -7.42 2.55
CA PHE A 299 -27.05 -6.57 2.20
C PHE A 299 -26.45 -6.91 0.83
N ASP A 300 -26.56 -8.17 0.39
CA ASP A 300 -26.05 -8.60 -0.93
C ASP A 300 -27.01 -8.21 -2.07
N ASP A 301 -28.31 -8.34 -1.86
CA ASP A 301 -29.35 -7.98 -2.82
C ASP A 301 -29.48 -6.46 -3.03
N ALA A 302 -28.97 -5.65 -2.11
CA ALA A 302 -29.10 -4.21 -2.18
C ALA A 302 -28.06 -3.58 -3.13
N LYS A 303 -28.24 -3.74 -4.44
CA LYS A 303 -27.47 -3.00 -5.48
C LYS A 303 -27.40 -1.48 -5.20
N GLU A 304 -28.39 -0.95 -4.49
CA GLU A 304 -28.44 0.44 -4.07
C GLU A 304 -27.41 0.77 -2.99
N LEU A 305 -27.13 -0.15 -2.04
CA LEU A 305 -26.13 0.10 -0.98
C LEU A 305 -24.71 0.26 -1.55
N LYS A 306 -24.37 -0.45 -2.64
CA LYS A 306 -23.05 -0.31 -3.29
C LYS A 306 -22.80 1.10 -3.81
N LYS A 307 -23.85 1.86 -4.14
CA LYS A 307 -23.75 3.25 -4.61
C LYS A 307 -23.52 4.27 -3.48
N LEU A 308 -23.69 3.84 -2.23
CA LEU A 308 -23.54 4.68 -1.05
C LEU A 308 -22.13 4.57 -0.45
N ILE A 309 -21.29 3.65 -0.95
CA ILE A 309 -20.01 3.30 -0.35
C ILE A 309 -18.90 4.13 -0.96
N LEU A 310 -18.11 4.75 -0.11
CA LEU A 310 -16.80 5.31 -0.41
C LEU A 310 -15.72 4.48 0.26
N CYS A 311 -14.87 3.84 -0.52
CA CYS A 311 -13.66 3.20 -0.02
C CYS A 311 -12.56 4.25 0.10
N VAL A 312 -12.11 4.49 1.33
CA VAL A 312 -11.06 5.47 1.62
C VAL A 312 -9.70 4.89 1.30
N ASP A 313 -8.89 5.64 0.54
CA ASP A 313 -7.55 5.31 0.12
C ASP A 313 -6.53 6.33 0.66
N ASN A 314 -5.32 5.86 0.98
CA ASN A 314 -4.24 6.66 1.59
C ASN A 314 -3.06 6.94 0.63
N ASN A 315 -3.21 6.70 -0.67
CA ASN A 315 -2.12 6.76 -1.64
C ASN A 315 -1.67 8.19 -2.04
N TYR A 316 -2.14 9.22 -1.34
CA TYR A 316 -1.84 10.62 -1.64
C TYR A 316 -0.67 11.14 -0.81
N GLN A 317 0.50 11.33 -1.44
CA GLN A 317 1.72 11.81 -0.76
C GLN A 317 1.52 13.12 -0.01
N LEU A 318 0.88 14.10 -0.64
CA LEU A 318 0.61 15.40 -0.03
C LEU A 318 -0.29 15.28 1.20
N PHE A 319 -1.30 14.42 1.15
CA PHE A 319 -2.20 14.18 2.27
C PHE A 319 -1.46 13.50 3.45
N LYS A 320 -0.62 12.49 3.16
CA LYS A 320 0.26 11.89 4.18
C LYS A 320 1.16 12.95 4.85
N ALA A 321 1.73 13.82 4.05
CA ALA A 321 2.58 14.92 4.53
C ALA A 321 1.79 15.93 5.38
N GLU A 322 0.56 16.28 5.00
CA GLU A 322 -0.31 17.16 5.78
C GLU A 322 -0.70 16.56 7.12
N ILE A 323 -1.05 15.27 7.17
CA ILE A 323 -1.31 14.55 8.42
C ILE A 323 -0.10 14.65 9.35
N PHE A 324 1.08 14.31 8.83
CA PHE A 324 2.33 14.34 9.58
C PHE A 324 2.61 15.76 10.12
N TYR A 325 2.55 16.76 9.27
CA TYR A 325 2.77 18.18 9.61
C TYR A 325 1.79 18.68 10.67
N LYS A 326 0.48 18.41 10.52
CA LYS A 326 -0.55 18.85 11.47
C LYS A 326 -0.35 18.23 12.85
N HIS A 327 0.06 16.95 12.92
CA HIS A 327 0.36 16.28 14.18
C HIS A 327 1.65 16.79 14.82
N LEU A 328 2.70 17.12 14.05
CA LEU A 328 3.91 17.78 14.59
C LEU A 328 3.56 19.12 15.25
N ARG A 329 2.72 19.92 14.59
CA ARG A 329 2.27 21.20 15.13
C ARG A 329 1.40 21.04 16.40
N LYS A 330 0.44 20.11 16.39
CA LYS A 330 -0.42 19.82 17.52
C LYS A 330 0.36 19.46 18.77
N ASN A 331 1.42 18.67 18.62
CA ASN A 331 2.23 18.18 19.73
C ASN A 331 3.46 19.07 20.02
N ASN A 332 3.57 20.24 19.40
CA ASN A 332 4.65 21.22 19.59
C ASN A 332 6.06 20.60 19.48
N ILE A 333 6.27 19.70 18.51
CA ILE A 333 7.58 19.05 18.32
C ILE A 333 8.65 20.12 18.04
N PRO A 334 9.79 20.12 18.78
CA PRO A 334 10.83 21.13 18.65
C PRO A 334 11.41 21.26 17.23
N LEU A 335 11.67 22.51 16.81
CA LEU A 335 12.12 22.82 15.45
C LEU A 335 13.44 22.12 15.06
N HIS A 336 14.34 21.93 16.04
CA HIS A 336 15.62 21.25 15.80
C HIS A 336 15.44 19.76 15.46
N ILE A 337 14.38 19.11 15.96
CA ILE A 337 14.03 17.73 15.62
C ILE A 337 13.49 17.69 14.20
N ILE A 338 12.57 18.62 13.87
CA ILE A 338 11.97 18.67 12.54
C ILE A 338 13.02 18.93 11.47
N LYS A 339 13.96 19.84 11.71
CA LYS A 339 15.08 20.08 10.78
C LYS A 339 15.92 18.82 10.50
N LYS A 340 16.08 17.93 11.47
CA LYS A 340 16.80 16.66 11.27
C LYS A 340 16.06 15.68 10.33
N LEU A 341 14.75 15.80 10.17
CA LEU A 341 13.97 14.95 9.25
C LEU A 341 14.27 15.23 7.78
N PHE A 342 14.67 16.47 7.46
CA PHE A 342 14.88 16.95 6.09
C PHE A 342 16.32 16.89 5.63
N TYR A 343 17.28 16.92 6.56
CA TYR A 343 18.68 17.03 6.23
C TYR A 343 19.32 15.65 6.10
N ASN A 344 19.75 15.32 4.88
CA ASN A 344 20.60 14.14 4.67
C ASN A 344 22.07 14.55 4.74
N LYS A 345 22.80 14.05 5.75
CA LYS A 345 24.22 14.33 5.96
C LYS A 345 25.12 13.83 4.83
N GLU A 346 24.78 12.70 4.21
CA GLU A 346 25.59 12.08 3.15
C GLU A 346 25.57 12.88 1.87
N PHE A 347 24.43 13.44 1.50
CA PHE A 347 24.26 14.19 0.25
C PHE A 347 24.32 15.70 0.42
N LYS A 348 24.41 16.23 1.65
CA LYS A 348 24.33 17.67 1.97
C LYS A 348 23.19 18.40 1.24
N LYS A 349 22.08 17.71 0.98
CA LYS A 349 20.91 18.20 0.25
C LYS A 349 19.65 18.03 1.10
N TRP A 350 18.72 18.96 0.91
CA TRP A 350 17.39 18.91 1.49
C TRP A 350 16.47 18.08 0.58
N GLY A 351 15.60 17.28 1.18
CA GLY A 351 14.46 16.66 0.50
C GLY A 351 14.73 15.37 -0.28
N LYS A 352 15.99 14.97 -0.52
CA LYS A 352 16.27 13.69 -1.22
C LYS A 352 16.85 12.65 -0.26
N ASN A 353 16.26 11.45 -0.23
CA ASN A 353 16.61 10.35 0.69
C ASN A 353 16.64 10.78 2.16
N CYS A 354 15.78 11.73 2.55
CA CYS A 354 15.68 12.18 3.93
C CYS A 354 14.74 11.27 4.74
N PHE A 355 14.79 11.41 6.07
CA PHE A 355 13.90 10.61 6.93
C PHE A 355 12.41 10.88 6.68
N LEU A 356 12.05 12.13 6.31
CA LEU A 356 10.68 12.44 5.97
C LEU A 356 10.20 11.62 4.77
N GLU A 357 11.02 11.52 3.71
CA GLU A 357 10.70 10.70 2.54
C GLU A 357 10.49 9.24 2.92
N GLN A 358 11.39 8.68 3.74
CA GLN A 358 11.27 7.30 4.23
C GLN A 358 9.97 7.09 5.03
N ILE A 359 9.57 8.05 5.86
CA ILE A 359 8.33 7.99 6.64
C ILE A 359 7.10 8.06 5.72
N LEU A 360 7.06 9.03 4.80
CA LEU A 360 5.89 9.26 3.93
C LEU A 360 5.69 8.16 2.88
N MET A 361 6.79 7.54 2.41
CA MET A 361 6.78 6.45 1.44
C MET A 361 6.77 5.06 2.08
N HIS A 362 6.71 5.00 3.40
CA HIS A 362 6.70 3.73 4.10
C HIS A 362 5.48 2.90 3.72
N GLU A 363 5.67 1.62 3.37
CA GLU A 363 4.60 0.72 2.95
C GLU A 363 3.50 0.57 4.01
N CYS A 364 3.89 0.57 5.29
CA CYS A 364 2.97 0.50 6.43
C CYS A 364 2.56 1.89 6.95
N TYR A 365 2.64 2.96 6.12
CA TYR A 365 2.20 4.29 6.56
C TYR A 365 0.72 4.26 6.96
N ASN A 366 0.44 4.59 8.22
CA ASN A 366 -0.91 4.63 8.74
C ASN A 366 -1.10 5.90 9.59
N PRO A 367 -2.12 6.74 9.29
CA PRO A 367 -2.40 7.98 10.02
C PRO A 367 -2.47 7.82 11.54
N ARG A 368 -3.04 6.71 12.02
CA ARG A 368 -3.17 6.43 13.45
C ARG A 368 -1.81 6.16 14.10
N ILE A 369 -0.97 5.34 13.45
CA ILE A 369 0.39 5.07 13.94
C ILE A 369 1.19 6.37 14.00
N ILE A 370 1.10 7.21 12.98
CA ILE A 370 1.76 8.52 12.94
C ILE A 370 1.28 9.40 14.10
N ALA A 371 -0.03 9.55 14.28
CA ALA A 371 -0.62 10.36 15.34
C ALA A 371 -0.20 9.90 16.74
N GLU A 372 -0.29 8.58 17.00
CA GLU A 372 0.09 7.96 18.27
C GLU A 372 1.60 8.08 18.53
N SER A 373 2.44 7.86 17.50
CA SER A 373 3.89 7.95 17.62
C SER A 373 4.36 9.37 17.92
N ILE A 374 3.78 10.38 17.26
CA ILE A 374 4.15 11.77 17.51
C ILE A 374 3.67 12.21 18.92
N SER A 375 2.46 11.80 19.33
CA SER A 375 1.92 12.18 20.64
C SER A 375 2.61 11.51 21.83
N SER A 376 3.19 10.33 21.61
CA SER A 376 3.89 9.55 22.67
C SER A 376 5.40 9.77 22.68
N TYR A 377 5.96 10.58 21.79
CA TYR A 377 7.38 10.86 21.76
C TYR A 377 7.78 11.90 22.82
N ASP A 378 8.70 11.53 23.69
CA ASP A 378 9.35 12.41 24.64
C ASP A 378 10.87 12.33 24.46
N GLU A 379 11.51 13.43 24.06
CA GLU A 379 12.96 13.49 23.81
C GLU A 379 13.78 13.18 25.08
N SER A 380 13.25 13.42 26.27
CA SER A 380 13.92 13.19 27.54
C SER A 380 13.90 11.73 27.97
N GLU A 381 12.90 10.96 27.55
CA GLU A 381 12.71 9.56 27.95
C GLU A 381 13.15 8.57 26.85
N ASN A 382 13.11 8.97 25.58
CA ASN A 382 13.44 8.10 24.46
C ASN A 382 14.93 8.09 24.14
N GLN A 383 15.51 6.88 24.08
CA GLN A 383 16.90 6.68 23.67
C GLN A 383 17.12 6.84 22.16
N LEU A 384 16.04 6.73 21.38
CA LEU A 384 16.08 6.79 19.91
C LEU A 384 15.82 8.21 19.40
N PRO A 385 16.52 8.63 18.32
CA PRO A 385 16.15 9.84 17.58
C PRO A 385 14.70 9.76 17.07
N PHE A 386 14.01 10.89 17.01
CA PHE A 386 12.60 10.99 16.60
C PHE A 386 12.31 10.27 15.27
N SER A 387 13.15 10.47 14.24
CA SER A 387 13.01 9.82 12.94
C SER A 387 13.04 8.29 13.04
N THR A 388 14.01 7.76 13.76
CA THR A 388 14.18 6.31 13.98
C THR A 388 13.01 5.76 14.78
N TYR A 389 12.59 6.47 15.81
CA TYR A 389 11.44 6.10 16.65
C TYR A 389 10.15 5.95 15.81
N ILE A 390 9.87 6.88 14.90
CA ILE A 390 8.69 6.78 14.02
C ILE A 390 8.82 5.62 13.04
N LEU A 391 10.00 5.45 12.42
CA LEU A 391 10.22 4.34 11.48
C LEU A 391 10.09 2.98 12.17
N GLU A 392 10.60 2.82 13.40
CA GLU A 392 10.39 1.58 14.15
C GLU A 392 8.92 1.31 14.47
N ARG A 393 8.13 2.35 14.76
CA ARG A 393 6.70 2.22 14.98
C ARG A 393 5.93 1.84 13.70
N LEU A 394 6.37 2.34 12.56
CA LEU A 394 5.81 1.95 11.25
C LEU A 394 6.22 0.52 10.87
N ASN A 395 7.46 0.13 11.15
CA ASN A 395 7.95 -1.24 10.93
C ASN A 395 7.30 -2.27 11.85
N ASN A 396 6.76 -1.86 13.00
CA ASN A 396 6.09 -2.78 13.93
C ASN A 396 4.66 -2.32 14.25
N PRO A 397 3.70 -2.49 13.33
CA PRO A 397 2.30 -2.10 13.52
C PRO A 397 1.51 -3.08 14.42
N TYR A 398 2.19 -3.85 15.27
CA TYR A 398 1.61 -4.90 16.11
C TYR A 398 0.31 -4.47 16.82
N MET A 399 0.30 -3.30 17.45
CA MET A 399 -0.87 -2.83 18.20
C MET A 399 -2.08 -2.53 17.31
N LEU A 400 -1.84 -2.10 16.07
CA LEU A 400 -2.91 -1.83 15.10
C LEU A 400 -3.69 -3.10 14.73
N TYR A 401 -2.96 -4.17 14.43
CA TYR A 401 -3.57 -5.45 14.01
C TYR A 401 -4.03 -6.30 15.19
N LYS A 402 -3.36 -6.19 16.36
CA LYS A 402 -3.68 -6.97 17.56
C LYS A 402 -5.15 -6.87 17.95
N HIS A 403 -5.68 -5.66 18.03
CA HIS A 403 -7.08 -5.45 18.41
C HIS A 403 -8.03 -6.13 17.42
N ALA A 404 -7.82 -5.91 16.10
CA ALA A 404 -8.66 -6.54 15.07
C ALA A 404 -8.55 -8.07 15.11
N PHE A 405 -7.34 -8.61 15.20
CA PHE A 405 -7.07 -10.04 15.23
C PHE A 405 -7.71 -10.72 16.45
N ILE A 406 -7.58 -10.13 17.65
CA ILE A 406 -8.06 -10.78 18.90
C ILE A 406 -9.57 -10.59 19.07
N THR A 407 -10.11 -9.40 18.77
CA THR A 407 -11.48 -9.05 19.16
C THR A 407 -12.49 -9.13 18.04
N GLN A 408 -12.06 -9.15 16.76
CA GLN A 408 -12.97 -8.97 15.63
C GLN A 408 -12.99 -10.11 14.64
N LEU A 409 -11.92 -10.91 14.58
CA LEU A 409 -11.87 -12.10 13.74
C LEU A 409 -12.35 -13.32 14.53
N SER A 410 -13.11 -14.21 13.86
CA SER A 410 -13.46 -15.52 14.39
C SER A 410 -12.25 -16.45 14.39
N ASP A 411 -12.38 -17.63 15.02
CA ASP A 411 -11.32 -18.64 15.01
C ASP A 411 -10.95 -19.10 13.60
N PHE A 412 -11.89 -19.03 12.66
CA PHE A 412 -11.71 -19.47 11.27
C PHE A 412 -10.86 -18.48 10.47
N GLU A 413 -11.13 -17.19 10.57
CA GLU A 413 -10.32 -16.14 9.94
C GLU A 413 -8.93 -16.06 10.59
N ARG A 414 -8.86 -16.15 11.92
CA ARG A 414 -7.56 -16.21 12.62
C ARG A 414 -6.72 -17.38 12.16
N ALA A 415 -7.33 -18.58 12.04
CA ALA A 415 -6.64 -19.76 11.53
C ALA A 415 -6.11 -19.54 10.10
N ALA A 416 -6.86 -18.89 9.22
CA ALA A 416 -6.40 -18.59 7.88
C ALA A 416 -5.17 -17.68 7.89
N LEU A 417 -5.17 -16.60 8.67
CA LEU A 417 -4.00 -15.72 8.79
C LEU A 417 -2.77 -16.43 9.38
N ILE A 418 -2.96 -17.26 10.38
CA ILE A 418 -1.87 -18.04 11.00
C ILE A 418 -1.26 -19.01 9.99
N VAL A 419 -2.10 -19.75 9.27
CA VAL A 419 -1.66 -20.71 8.26
C VAL A 419 -0.97 -20.03 7.09
N LEU A 420 -1.51 -18.90 6.59
CA LEU A 420 -0.90 -18.13 5.51
C LEU A 420 0.53 -17.69 5.86
N GLY A 421 0.78 -17.31 7.11
CA GLY A 421 2.10 -16.95 7.57
C GLY A 421 3.13 -18.08 7.50
N SER A 422 2.70 -19.32 7.67
CA SER A 422 3.59 -20.48 7.51
C SER A 422 4.03 -20.76 6.06
N PHE A 423 3.42 -20.09 5.07
CA PHE A 423 3.79 -20.11 3.65
C PHE A 423 4.50 -18.81 3.23
N HIS A 424 5.12 -18.11 4.15
CA HIS A 424 5.71 -16.79 3.90
C HIS A 424 4.72 -15.77 3.34
N GLY A 425 3.45 -15.93 3.67
CA GLY A 425 2.39 -15.05 3.21
C GLY A 425 2.06 -15.15 1.71
N ASN A 426 2.38 -16.27 1.04
CA ASN A 426 2.03 -16.50 -0.37
C ASN A 426 1.75 -17.97 -0.61
N VAL A 427 0.52 -18.33 -0.99
CA VAL A 427 0.10 -19.72 -1.15
C VAL A 427 -1.03 -19.88 -2.16
N GLU A 428 -1.02 -20.97 -2.92
CA GLU A 428 -2.10 -21.38 -3.81
C GLU A 428 -3.37 -21.76 -3.02
N HIS A 429 -4.53 -21.44 -3.56
CA HIS A 429 -5.84 -21.66 -2.94
C HIS A 429 -6.06 -23.10 -2.45
N SER A 430 -5.78 -24.12 -3.25
CA SER A 430 -6.04 -25.53 -2.90
C SER A 430 -5.13 -26.03 -1.77
N ILE A 431 -3.86 -25.61 -1.78
CA ILE A 431 -2.86 -25.89 -0.74
C ILE A 431 -3.27 -25.20 0.55
N PHE A 432 -3.67 -23.93 0.45
CA PHE A 432 -4.10 -23.12 1.58
C PHE A 432 -5.31 -23.73 2.29
N HIS A 433 -6.32 -24.12 1.52
CA HIS A 433 -7.54 -24.76 2.07
C HIS A 433 -7.22 -26.05 2.85
N ARG A 434 -6.38 -26.93 2.29
CA ARG A 434 -5.99 -28.17 2.99
C ARG A 434 -5.19 -27.89 4.26
N ALA A 435 -4.25 -26.96 4.21
CA ALA A 435 -3.46 -26.58 5.39
C ALA A 435 -4.34 -25.94 6.49
N TRP A 436 -5.34 -25.15 6.10
CA TRP A 436 -6.30 -24.56 7.02
C TRP A 436 -7.15 -25.64 7.71
N ILE A 437 -7.64 -26.64 6.98
CA ILE A 437 -8.35 -27.80 7.55
C ILE A 437 -7.45 -28.57 8.52
N ALA A 438 -6.20 -28.83 8.14
CA ALA A 438 -5.24 -29.53 8.98
C ALA A 438 -4.96 -28.78 10.28
N TYR A 439 -4.82 -27.46 10.21
CA TYR A 439 -4.62 -26.60 11.39
C TYR A 439 -5.82 -26.61 12.33
N LEU A 440 -7.04 -26.54 11.81
CA LEU A 440 -8.28 -26.60 12.60
C LEU A 440 -8.49 -27.98 13.26
N GLY A 441 -8.12 -29.05 12.59
CA GLY A 441 -8.19 -30.41 13.09
C GLY A 441 -9.57 -30.77 13.64
N LYS A 442 -9.67 -31.10 14.94
CA LYS A 442 -10.94 -31.42 15.62
C LYS A 442 -11.90 -30.25 15.76
N HIS A 443 -11.41 -29.02 15.62
CA HIS A 443 -12.23 -27.78 15.63
C HIS A 443 -12.81 -27.45 14.27
N TYR A 444 -12.46 -28.22 13.23
CA TYR A 444 -13.06 -28.06 11.91
C TYR A 444 -14.57 -28.36 11.98
N ASN A 445 -15.36 -27.37 11.56
CA ASN A 445 -16.79 -27.52 11.41
C ASN A 445 -17.13 -27.50 9.91
N PRO A 446 -17.77 -28.53 9.35
CA PRO A 446 -18.15 -28.56 7.93
C PRO A 446 -19.07 -27.42 7.49
N THR A 447 -19.73 -26.73 8.42
CA THR A 447 -20.56 -25.55 8.12
C THR A 447 -19.71 -24.28 8.01
N ALA A 448 -18.45 -24.31 8.46
CA ALA A 448 -17.53 -23.21 8.27
C ALA A 448 -16.98 -23.24 6.84
N SER A 449 -17.19 -22.17 6.10
CA SER A 449 -16.66 -22.04 4.75
C SER A 449 -15.29 -21.39 4.78
N PHE A 450 -14.31 -22.03 4.19
CA PHE A 450 -12.99 -21.45 3.95
C PHE A 450 -13.12 -20.19 3.07
N GLU A 451 -13.97 -20.27 2.05
CA GLU A 451 -14.26 -19.14 1.16
C GLU A 451 -14.82 -17.94 1.92
N GLN A 452 -15.67 -18.18 2.93
CA GLN A 452 -16.18 -17.11 3.78
C GLN A 452 -15.05 -16.43 4.55
N ALA A 453 -14.16 -17.22 5.15
CA ALA A 453 -13.04 -16.68 5.88
C ALA A 453 -12.13 -15.83 4.97
N LEU A 454 -11.84 -16.31 3.73
CA LEU A 454 -11.04 -15.57 2.76
C LEU A 454 -11.72 -14.27 2.32
N GLN A 455 -13.03 -14.32 2.03
CA GLN A 455 -13.77 -13.12 1.61
C GLN A 455 -13.81 -12.03 2.70
N ILE A 456 -13.92 -12.44 3.97
CA ILE A 456 -13.88 -11.52 5.12
C ILE A 456 -12.50 -10.85 5.22
N LEU A 457 -11.45 -11.62 5.01
CA LEU A 457 -10.06 -11.14 5.11
C LEU A 457 -9.60 -10.34 3.88
N ASP A 458 -10.26 -10.53 2.73
CA ASP A 458 -9.86 -9.94 1.45
C ASP A 458 -9.78 -8.41 1.48
N ALA A 459 -8.79 -7.85 0.80
CA ALA A 459 -8.43 -6.44 0.69
C ALA A 459 -7.92 -5.76 1.98
N VAL A 460 -8.10 -6.37 3.17
CA VAL A 460 -7.64 -5.79 4.44
C VAL A 460 -6.46 -6.54 5.03
N PHE A 461 -6.57 -7.87 5.11
CA PHE A 461 -5.52 -8.73 5.66
C PHE A 461 -4.84 -9.56 4.58
N ILE A 462 -5.58 -9.94 3.54
CA ILE A 462 -5.08 -10.73 2.42
C ILE A 462 -5.52 -10.10 1.10
N ILE A 463 -4.78 -10.40 0.06
CA ILE A 463 -5.15 -10.10 -1.34
C ILE A 463 -5.03 -11.36 -2.16
N SER A 464 -5.89 -11.50 -3.16
CA SER A 464 -5.85 -12.61 -4.11
C SER A 464 -5.25 -12.16 -5.44
N GLU A 465 -4.43 -13.01 -6.04
CA GLU A 465 -3.78 -12.79 -7.33
C GLU A 465 -4.00 -13.99 -8.24
N LYS A 466 -4.50 -13.77 -9.44
CA LYS A 466 -4.68 -14.81 -10.44
C LYS A 466 -3.46 -14.84 -11.35
N LYS A 467 -2.74 -15.97 -11.37
CA LYS A 467 -1.59 -16.18 -12.26
C LYS A 467 -2.02 -16.56 -13.69
N TYR A 468 -1.06 -16.49 -14.61
CA TYR A 468 -1.28 -16.81 -16.04
C TYR A 468 -1.83 -18.23 -16.28
N ASN A 469 -1.49 -19.19 -15.43
CA ASN A 469 -2.02 -20.56 -15.48
C ASN A 469 -3.46 -20.71 -14.98
N GLY A 470 -4.08 -19.61 -14.52
CA GLY A 470 -5.45 -19.59 -14.00
C GLY A 470 -5.58 -19.88 -12.50
N GLU A 471 -4.50 -20.25 -11.83
CA GLU A 471 -4.48 -20.52 -10.39
C GLU A 471 -4.59 -19.22 -9.57
N ILE A 472 -5.24 -19.32 -8.40
CA ILE A 472 -5.43 -18.20 -7.48
C ILE A 472 -4.46 -18.37 -6.31
N TYR A 473 -3.65 -17.34 -6.07
CA TYR A 473 -2.73 -17.26 -4.94
C TYR A 473 -3.22 -16.21 -3.94
N PHE A 474 -2.99 -16.47 -2.66
CA PHE A 474 -3.28 -15.56 -1.58
C PHE A 474 -2.00 -15.08 -0.93
N LYS A 475 -1.93 -13.77 -0.65
CA LYS A 475 -0.83 -13.16 0.08
C LYS A 475 -1.33 -12.14 1.09
N TYR A 476 -0.48 -11.77 2.07
CA TYR A 476 -0.82 -10.68 2.97
C TYR A 476 -0.99 -9.37 2.21
N ALA A 477 -1.97 -8.56 2.63
CA ALA A 477 -2.27 -7.28 1.99
C ALA A 477 -1.14 -6.25 2.14
N ASN A 478 -0.34 -6.37 3.22
CA ASN A 478 0.87 -5.59 3.41
C ASN A 478 1.89 -6.34 4.32
N PRO A 479 3.19 -5.98 4.26
CA PRO A 479 4.24 -6.63 5.05
C PRO A 479 4.05 -6.55 6.55
N GLY A 480 3.46 -5.47 7.08
CA GLY A 480 3.23 -5.29 8.50
C GLY A 480 2.31 -6.34 9.15
N ILE A 481 1.49 -7.04 8.35
CA ILE A 481 0.68 -8.16 8.83
C ILE A 481 1.59 -9.38 9.07
N SER A 482 2.58 -9.60 8.22
CA SER A 482 3.58 -10.65 8.41
C SER A 482 4.37 -10.43 9.71
N ASP A 483 4.82 -9.21 9.97
CA ASP A 483 5.55 -8.83 11.17
C ASP A 483 4.68 -8.96 12.42
N PHE A 484 3.39 -8.56 12.31
CA PHE A 484 2.42 -8.79 13.37
C PHE A 484 2.26 -10.27 13.68
N MET A 485 2.13 -11.14 12.68
CA MET A 485 1.96 -12.59 12.87
C MET A 485 3.20 -13.20 13.52
N TYR A 486 4.41 -12.82 13.07
CA TYR A 486 5.65 -13.27 13.69
C TYR A 486 5.73 -12.87 15.18
N THR A 487 5.49 -11.60 15.48
CA THR A 487 5.49 -11.11 16.87
C THR A 487 4.40 -11.80 17.70
N HIS A 488 3.24 -12.09 17.08
CA HIS A 488 2.17 -12.80 17.76
C HIS A 488 2.54 -14.24 18.12
N TRP A 489 3.28 -14.94 17.26
CA TRP A 489 3.80 -16.29 17.55
C TRP A 489 4.84 -16.27 18.67
N GLN A 490 5.74 -15.29 18.70
CA GLN A 490 6.72 -15.14 19.79
C GLN A 490 6.03 -15.00 21.16
N HIS A 491 4.93 -14.25 21.22
CA HIS A 491 4.16 -14.05 22.45
C HIS A 491 3.20 -15.21 22.79
N ASN A 492 2.99 -16.16 21.87
CA ASN A 492 2.07 -17.27 22.01
C ASN A 492 2.71 -18.61 21.61
N PRO A 493 3.66 -19.13 22.41
CA PRO A 493 4.39 -20.36 22.09
C PRO A 493 3.51 -21.58 21.84
N SER A 494 2.41 -21.70 22.57
CA SER A 494 1.46 -22.82 22.40
C SER A 494 0.78 -22.81 21.04
N LEU A 495 0.42 -21.62 20.53
CA LEU A 495 -0.17 -21.45 19.22
C LEU A 495 0.86 -21.77 18.11
N PHE A 496 2.09 -21.35 18.30
CA PHE A 496 3.18 -21.65 17.35
C PHE A 496 3.49 -23.14 17.29
N LEU A 497 3.54 -23.83 18.45
CA LEU A 497 3.69 -25.29 18.52
C LEU A 497 2.49 -26.01 17.86
N HIS A 498 1.28 -25.48 18.03
CA HIS A 498 0.10 -26.03 17.36
C HIS A 498 0.21 -25.90 15.83
N LEU A 499 0.68 -24.75 15.32
CA LEU A 499 0.94 -24.54 13.91
C LEU A 499 1.96 -25.55 13.36
N ILE A 500 3.12 -25.71 14.03
CA ILE A 500 4.15 -26.67 13.63
C ILE A 500 3.60 -28.09 13.59
N SER A 501 2.88 -28.52 14.65
CA SER A 501 2.39 -29.90 14.78
C SER A 501 1.30 -30.27 13.80
N ASN A 502 0.59 -29.28 13.22
CA ASN A 502 -0.46 -29.49 12.23
C ASN A 502 -0.06 -29.02 10.83
N ALA A 503 1.19 -28.63 10.62
CA ALA A 503 1.72 -28.37 9.30
C ALA A 503 1.68 -29.67 8.48
N CYS A 504 1.12 -29.61 7.28
CA CYS A 504 0.91 -30.76 6.40
C CYS A 504 1.60 -30.65 5.04
N TYR A 505 2.31 -29.52 4.82
CA TYR A 505 3.09 -29.31 3.61
C TYR A 505 4.57 -29.00 3.95
N PRO A 506 5.52 -29.52 3.17
CA PRO A 506 6.94 -29.28 3.39
C PRO A 506 7.30 -27.79 3.29
N GLN A 507 6.62 -27.02 2.45
CA GLN A 507 6.79 -25.58 2.32
C GLN A 507 6.60 -24.86 3.66
N GLN A 508 5.60 -25.25 4.45
CA GLN A 508 5.32 -24.61 5.75
C GLN A 508 6.53 -24.76 6.69
N ILE A 509 7.07 -25.96 6.81
CA ILE A 509 8.22 -26.23 7.69
C ILE A 509 9.45 -25.52 7.16
N PHE A 510 9.70 -25.56 5.87
CA PHE A 510 10.83 -24.90 5.23
C PHE A 510 10.83 -23.38 5.49
N TYR A 511 9.72 -22.71 5.27
CA TYR A 511 9.61 -21.28 5.52
C TYR A 511 9.70 -20.93 7.01
N LEU A 512 9.14 -21.73 7.91
CA LEU A 512 9.29 -21.53 9.37
C LEU A 512 10.74 -21.68 9.82
N ILE A 513 11.48 -22.66 9.29
CA ILE A 513 12.92 -22.82 9.56
C ILE A 513 13.69 -21.58 9.11
N ASN A 514 13.52 -21.16 7.87
CA ASN A 514 14.24 -20.01 7.32
C ASN A 514 13.92 -18.70 8.03
N MET A 515 12.66 -18.48 8.36
CA MET A 515 12.21 -17.31 9.12
C MET A 515 12.91 -17.26 10.50
N LEU A 516 12.92 -18.36 11.23
CA LEU A 516 13.57 -18.40 12.54
C LEU A 516 15.10 -18.25 12.44
N LYS A 517 15.75 -18.84 11.43
CA LYS A 517 17.18 -18.66 11.16
C LYS A 517 17.57 -17.19 11.01
N GLN A 518 16.73 -16.42 10.30
CA GLN A 518 17.01 -15.03 9.99
C GLN A 518 16.71 -14.08 11.16
N GLN A 519 15.67 -14.35 11.94
CA GLN A 519 15.12 -13.40 12.90
C GLN A 519 15.52 -13.65 14.35
N ASP A 520 15.61 -14.92 14.81
CA ASP A 520 15.90 -15.23 16.21
C ASP A 520 16.55 -16.60 16.38
N LYS A 521 17.87 -16.58 16.56
CA LYS A 521 18.66 -17.80 16.76
C LYS A 521 18.24 -18.62 17.98
N LYS A 522 17.78 -17.98 19.06
CA LYS A 522 17.36 -18.71 20.28
C LYS A 522 16.06 -19.47 20.05
N LEU A 523 15.09 -18.83 19.36
CA LEU A 523 13.85 -19.49 19.00
C LEU A 523 14.09 -20.57 17.93
N TYR A 524 15.01 -20.34 17.01
CA TYR A 524 15.42 -21.35 16.04
C TYR A 524 15.93 -22.61 16.75
N ASP A 525 16.92 -22.49 17.65
CA ASP A 525 17.48 -23.63 18.37
C ASP A 525 16.43 -24.34 19.24
N LEU A 526 15.47 -23.59 19.80
CA LEU A 526 14.38 -24.15 20.61
C LEU A 526 13.37 -24.97 19.80
N TYR A 527 12.97 -24.49 18.63
CA TYR A 527 11.91 -25.12 17.82
C TYR A 527 12.42 -26.07 16.75
N LEU A 528 13.70 -26.00 16.38
CA LEU A 528 14.30 -26.85 15.34
C LEU A 528 14.01 -28.36 15.51
N PRO A 529 14.12 -28.97 16.69
CA PRO A 529 13.81 -30.41 16.83
C PRO A 529 12.36 -30.74 16.51
N LYS A 530 11.42 -29.83 16.82
CA LYS A 530 10.00 -30.01 16.52
C LYS A 530 9.71 -29.84 15.03
N LEU A 531 10.34 -28.84 14.39
CA LEU A 531 10.22 -28.60 12.95
C LEU A 531 10.77 -29.79 12.15
N LEU A 532 11.95 -30.30 12.52
CA LEU A 532 12.53 -31.48 11.86
C LEU A 532 11.71 -32.75 12.11
N GLY A 533 11.17 -32.96 13.31
CA GLY A 533 10.26 -34.08 13.60
C GLY A 533 8.99 -34.03 12.73
N GLN A 534 8.44 -32.84 12.53
CA GLN A 534 7.28 -32.67 11.64
C GLN A 534 7.66 -32.83 10.16
N ALA A 535 8.84 -32.33 9.75
CA ALA A 535 9.36 -32.57 8.40
C ALA A 535 9.43 -34.06 8.06
N VAL A 536 10.00 -34.88 8.95
CA VAL A 536 10.06 -36.34 8.80
C VAL A 536 8.65 -36.96 8.68
N THR A 537 7.70 -36.46 9.47
CA THR A 537 6.31 -36.94 9.42
C THR A 537 5.66 -36.62 8.07
N ILE A 538 5.84 -35.41 7.57
CA ILE A 538 5.31 -34.96 6.27
C ILE A 538 5.92 -35.79 5.14
N ILE A 539 7.25 -35.90 5.09
CA ILE A 539 7.96 -36.65 4.04
C ILE A 539 7.50 -38.11 4.02
N LYS A 540 7.33 -38.78 5.18
CA LYS A 540 6.85 -40.15 5.25
C LYS A 540 5.40 -40.31 4.75
N ASN A 541 4.54 -39.34 5.03
CA ASN A 541 3.13 -39.43 4.64
C ASN A 541 2.95 -39.11 3.14
N ASP A 542 3.70 -38.16 2.59
CA ASP A 542 3.58 -37.77 1.18
C ASP A 542 4.23 -38.77 0.22
N SER A 543 5.23 -39.53 0.67
CA SER A 543 5.80 -40.66 -0.15
C SER A 543 4.77 -41.71 -0.50
N GLN A 544 3.61 -41.73 0.14
CA GLN A 544 2.45 -42.56 -0.21
C GLN A 544 1.46 -41.87 -1.18
N ARG A 545 1.62 -40.59 -1.46
CA ARG A 545 0.64 -39.73 -2.17
C ARG A 545 1.13 -39.16 -3.50
N ALA A 546 2.29 -39.56 -3.96
CA ALA A 546 2.78 -39.20 -5.30
C ALA A 546 3.10 -37.72 -5.60
N SER A 547 3.54 -36.87 -4.63
CA SER A 547 3.98 -35.49 -4.92
C SER A 547 5.22 -35.04 -4.16
N THR A 548 6.38 -35.58 -4.56
CA THR A 548 7.66 -35.06 -4.02
C THR A 548 7.95 -33.72 -4.67
N THR A 549 7.88 -32.66 -3.88
CA THR A 549 8.21 -31.32 -4.34
C THR A 549 9.65 -30.97 -3.99
N TRP A 550 10.20 -29.98 -4.65
CA TRP A 550 11.45 -29.31 -4.32
C TRP A 550 11.62 -29.04 -2.81
N PHE A 551 10.55 -28.66 -2.11
CA PHE A 551 10.58 -28.43 -0.67
C PHE A 551 10.87 -29.70 0.15
N HIS A 552 10.49 -30.88 -0.31
CA HIS A 552 10.83 -32.15 0.36
C HIS A 552 12.34 -32.39 0.34
N VAL A 553 12.96 -32.11 -0.80
CA VAL A 553 14.40 -32.25 -0.97
C VAL A 553 15.16 -31.25 -0.11
N GLN A 554 14.70 -30.01 -0.05
CA GLN A 554 15.30 -29.01 0.82
C GLN A 554 15.18 -29.37 2.31
N LEU A 555 14.01 -29.88 2.75
CA LEU A 555 13.86 -30.36 4.12
C LEU A 555 14.72 -31.58 4.41
N ALA A 556 14.87 -32.49 3.46
CA ALA A 556 15.79 -33.60 3.58
C ALA A 556 17.25 -33.09 3.75
N ASN A 557 17.63 -32.06 3.00
CA ASN A 557 18.95 -31.42 3.17
C ASN A 557 19.13 -30.77 4.56
N GLU A 558 18.10 -30.16 5.14
CA GLU A 558 18.16 -29.69 6.54
C GLU A 558 18.40 -30.88 7.51
N LEU A 559 17.81 -32.05 7.26
CA LEU A 559 18.05 -33.27 8.04
C LEU A 559 19.49 -33.79 7.90
N LEU A 560 20.17 -33.57 6.75
CA LEU A 560 21.58 -33.93 6.54
C LEU A 560 22.51 -33.17 7.49
N ASN A 561 22.16 -31.97 7.90
CA ASN A 561 22.95 -31.15 8.80
C ASN A 561 22.80 -31.53 10.28
N THR A 562 22.01 -32.57 10.57
CA THR A 562 21.82 -33.07 11.95
C THR A 562 22.81 -34.18 12.29
N PRO A 563 23.18 -34.37 13.60
CA PRO A 563 24.00 -35.49 14.04
C PRO A 563 23.38 -36.85 13.72
N GLU A 564 22.04 -36.90 13.66
CA GLU A 564 21.25 -38.12 13.45
C GLU A 564 21.02 -38.44 11.95
N LYS A 565 21.71 -37.79 11.02
CA LYS A 565 21.49 -37.92 9.56
C LYS A 565 21.44 -39.37 9.05
N LEU A 566 22.22 -40.27 9.65
CA LEU A 566 22.28 -41.70 9.22
C LEU A 566 20.94 -42.41 9.44
N GLN A 567 20.13 -42.05 10.40
CA GLN A 567 18.82 -42.70 10.60
C GLN A 567 17.79 -42.29 9.53
N TYR A 568 18.03 -41.22 8.77
CA TYR A 568 17.15 -40.75 7.71
C TYR A 568 17.49 -41.24 6.33
N ILE A 569 18.56 -42.02 6.16
CA ILE A 569 18.99 -42.58 4.86
C ILE A 569 17.88 -43.35 4.14
N PRO A 570 17.08 -44.24 4.80
CA PRO A 570 15.94 -44.89 4.15
C PRO A 570 14.91 -43.91 3.60
N LEU A 571 14.70 -42.77 4.30
CA LEU A 571 13.82 -41.72 3.86
C LEU A 571 14.37 -40.95 2.65
N PHE A 572 15.68 -40.66 2.64
CA PHE A 572 16.35 -40.03 1.50
C PHE A 572 16.29 -40.88 0.26
N LYS A 573 16.55 -42.19 0.41
CA LYS A 573 16.43 -43.14 -0.69
C LYS A 573 15.00 -43.22 -1.25
N GLN A 574 14.00 -43.25 -0.37
CA GLN A 574 12.60 -43.23 -0.76
C GLN A 574 12.19 -41.95 -1.51
N LEU A 575 12.73 -40.79 -1.12
CA LEU A 575 12.52 -39.51 -1.84
C LEU A 575 13.10 -39.56 -3.25
N LEU A 576 14.29 -40.12 -3.41
CA LEU A 576 14.97 -40.25 -4.70
C LEU A 576 14.33 -41.31 -5.62
N ASP A 577 13.70 -42.34 -5.04
CA ASP A 577 13.02 -43.42 -5.80
C ASP A 577 11.58 -43.03 -6.22
N SER A 578 11.01 -41.93 -5.70
CA SER A 578 9.61 -41.57 -5.99
C SER A 578 9.43 -41.18 -7.47
N GLU A 579 8.34 -41.67 -8.09
CA GLU A 579 8.05 -41.41 -9.53
C GLU A 579 7.90 -39.91 -9.84
N GLU A 580 7.68 -39.08 -8.86
CA GLU A 580 7.41 -37.65 -9.00
C GLU A 580 8.63 -36.75 -8.82
N THR A 581 9.71 -37.21 -8.24
CA THR A 581 11.03 -36.62 -8.46
C THR A 581 11.35 -36.56 -9.97
N ARG A 582 10.53 -37.22 -10.78
CA ARG A 582 10.64 -37.40 -12.22
C ARG A 582 9.96 -36.32 -13.05
N ASN A 583 9.13 -35.48 -12.49
CA ASN A 583 8.33 -34.46 -13.21
C ASN A 583 8.67 -33.02 -12.81
N PHE A 584 9.94 -32.71 -12.60
CA PHE A 584 10.36 -31.34 -12.33
C PHE A 584 10.37 -30.50 -13.60
N CYS A 585 9.49 -29.48 -13.66
CA CYS A 585 9.44 -28.52 -14.76
C CYS A 585 10.48 -27.39 -14.65
N ASP A 586 11.06 -27.13 -13.46
CA ASP A 586 12.03 -26.05 -13.23
C ASP A 586 13.13 -26.55 -12.27
N ILE A 587 14.15 -27.19 -12.85
CA ILE A 587 15.35 -27.63 -12.08
C ILE A 587 16.42 -26.56 -12.26
N ASP A 588 16.58 -25.70 -11.28
CA ASP A 588 17.71 -24.80 -11.17
C ASP A 588 18.92 -25.48 -10.49
N GLU A 589 20.09 -24.87 -10.62
CA GLU A 589 21.36 -25.37 -10.04
C GLU A 589 21.23 -25.60 -8.52
N SER A 590 20.45 -24.79 -7.82
CA SER A 590 20.28 -24.88 -6.38
C SER A 590 19.55 -26.16 -5.95
N VAL A 591 18.50 -26.51 -6.65
CA VAL A 591 17.70 -27.72 -6.41
C VAL A 591 18.53 -28.98 -6.63
N MET A 592 19.28 -29.02 -7.72
CA MET A 592 20.14 -30.15 -8.02
C MET A 592 21.30 -30.27 -7.03
N GLY A 593 21.84 -29.18 -6.53
CA GLY A 593 22.81 -29.17 -5.43
C GLY A 593 22.34 -29.96 -4.20
N TYR A 594 21.04 -29.81 -3.85
CA TYR A 594 20.43 -30.57 -2.74
C TYR A 594 20.33 -32.08 -3.07
N TYR A 595 19.92 -32.44 -4.30
CA TYR A 595 19.90 -33.85 -4.75
C TYR A 595 21.28 -34.48 -4.68
N ILE A 596 22.29 -33.79 -5.18
CA ILE A 596 23.70 -34.26 -5.14
C ILE A 596 24.11 -34.48 -3.67
N SER A 597 23.78 -33.60 -2.78
CA SER A 597 24.09 -33.73 -1.34
C SER A 597 23.42 -34.98 -0.72
N LEU A 598 22.16 -35.28 -1.10
CA LEU A 598 21.46 -36.49 -0.66
C LEU A 598 22.14 -37.76 -1.22
N ILE A 599 22.50 -37.77 -2.50
CA ILE A 599 23.18 -38.86 -3.17
C ILE A 599 24.54 -39.10 -2.54
N GLN A 600 25.32 -38.05 -2.29
CA GLN A 600 26.64 -38.14 -1.65
C GLN A 600 26.56 -38.87 -0.29
N VAL A 601 25.59 -38.49 0.57
CA VAL A 601 25.43 -39.14 1.88
C VAL A 601 25.05 -40.61 1.75
N ILE A 602 24.25 -40.99 0.76
CA ILE A 602 23.89 -42.38 0.49
C ILE A 602 25.14 -43.19 0.03
N CYS A 603 25.96 -42.62 -0.86
CA CYS A 603 27.20 -43.22 -1.31
C CYS A 603 28.26 -43.34 -0.20
N ASP A 604 28.40 -42.32 0.65
CA ASP A 604 29.35 -42.29 1.77
C ASP A 604 29.12 -43.43 2.79
N VAL A 605 27.89 -43.93 2.86
CA VAL A 605 27.52 -45.08 3.74
C VAL A 605 27.66 -46.43 2.99
N GLY A 606 28.14 -46.43 1.78
CA GLY A 606 28.33 -47.64 0.94
C GLY A 606 27.03 -48.23 0.42
N MET A 607 25.96 -47.43 0.33
CA MET A 607 24.69 -47.83 -0.29
C MET A 607 24.65 -47.35 -1.74
N SER A 608 24.14 -48.18 -2.65
CA SER A 608 23.94 -47.79 -4.04
C SER A 608 22.81 -46.73 -4.10
N PRO A 609 23.04 -45.60 -4.78
CA PRO A 609 21.98 -44.64 -5.05
C PRO A 609 20.92 -45.25 -5.98
N PRO A 610 19.69 -44.73 -6.02
CA PRO A 610 18.69 -45.10 -7.02
C PRO A 610 19.16 -44.74 -8.43
N SER A 611 18.55 -45.34 -9.46
CA SER A 611 18.81 -44.93 -10.84
C SER A 611 18.41 -43.47 -11.06
N LEU A 612 19.37 -42.65 -11.42
CA LEU A 612 19.18 -41.22 -11.66
C LEU A 612 18.75 -40.91 -13.10
N SER A 613 18.67 -41.94 -13.92
CA SER A 613 18.36 -41.82 -15.35
C SER A 613 17.09 -41.00 -15.62
N ILE A 614 16.05 -41.25 -14.85
CA ILE A 614 14.76 -40.56 -15.03
C ILE A 614 14.81 -39.09 -14.57
N LEU A 615 15.56 -38.81 -13.52
CA LEU A 615 15.79 -37.44 -13.05
C LEU A 615 16.54 -36.63 -14.13
N ILE A 616 17.56 -37.22 -14.74
CA ILE A 616 18.37 -36.62 -15.79
C ILE A 616 17.55 -36.41 -17.07
N ASP A 617 16.78 -37.42 -17.49
CA ASP A 617 15.89 -37.31 -18.64
C ASP A 617 14.83 -36.21 -18.44
N SER A 618 14.27 -36.09 -17.22
CA SER A 618 13.32 -35.03 -16.87
C SER A 618 13.98 -33.66 -16.83
N ALA A 619 15.18 -33.55 -16.25
CA ALA A 619 15.94 -32.31 -16.20
C ALA A 619 16.23 -31.75 -17.60
N LEU A 620 16.72 -32.58 -18.50
CA LEU A 620 17.00 -32.19 -19.89
C LEU A 620 15.72 -31.84 -20.67
N SER A 621 14.64 -32.62 -20.50
CA SER A 621 13.42 -32.41 -21.27
C SER A 621 12.67 -31.13 -20.88
N ASN A 622 12.85 -30.63 -19.66
CA ASN A 622 12.08 -29.49 -19.09
C ASN A 622 12.93 -28.26 -18.80
N SER A 623 14.26 -28.33 -18.94
CA SER A 623 15.15 -27.17 -18.70
C SER A 623 15.47 -26.45 -20.02
N CYS A 624 15.69 -25.15 -19.93
CA CYS A 624 16.31 -24.33 -20.96
C CYS A 624 17.62 -23.67 -20.46
N SER A 625 18.16 -24.10 -19.29
CA SER A 625 19.41 -23.57 -18.73
C SER A 625 20.61 -24.47 -19.03
N PRO A 626 21.76 -23.91 -19.45
CA PRO A 626 23.02 -24.62 -19.57
C PRO A 626 23.55 -25.18 -18.25
N ASP A 627 23.17 -24.65 -17.11
CA ASP A 627 23.58 -25.08 -15.76
C ASP A 627 23.31 -26.55 -15.48
N VAL A 628 22.35 -27.13 -16.18
CA VAL A 628 22.02 -28.55 -16.05
C VAL A 628 23.23 -29.46 -16.37
N PHE A 629 24.15 -29.00 -17.22
CA PHE A 629 25.35 -29.78 -17.57
C PHE A 629 26.47 -29.74 -16.52
N ALA A 630 26.61 -28.63 -15.78
CA ALA A 630 27.49 -28.53 -14.62
C ALA A 630 27.10 -29.52 -13.52
N ILE A 631 25.83 -29.84 -13.44
CA ILE A 631 25.27 -30.82 -12.51
C ILE A 631 25.63 -32.26 -12.95
N PHE A 632 25.57 -32.54 -14.21
CA PHE A 632 25.96 -33.85 -14.75
C PHE A 632 27.44 -34.14 -14.55
N GLU A 633 28.31 -33.16 -14.70
CA GLU A 633 29.74 -33.29 -14.38
C GLU A 633 29.96 -33.66 -12.90
N ARG A 634 29.22 -33.08 -11.99
CA ARG A 634 29.27 -33.41 -10.57
C ARG A 634 28.74 -34.80 -10.28
N LEU A 635 27.66 -35.22 -10.93
CA LEU A 635 27.09 -36.58 -10.78
C LEU A 635 28.00 -37.69 -11.33
N SER A 636 28.59 -37.48 -12.52
CA SER A 636 29.52 -38.46 -13.12
C SER A 636 30.76 -38.68 -12.26
N ASN A 637 31.17 -37.70 -11.46
CA ASN A 637 32.26 -37.86 -10.50
C ASN A 637 31.86 -38.64 -9.23
N LEU A 638 30.58 -38.79 -8.93
CA LEU A 638 30.05 -39.44 -7.74
C LEU A 638 29.56 -40.86 -7.94
N ILE A 639 29.09 -41.19 -9.13
CA ILE A 639 28.43 -42.47 -9.45
C ILE A 639 28.93 -43.02 -10.78
N ASP A 640 28.72 -44.33 -10.99
CA ASP A 640 29.06 -45.02 -12.22
C ASP A 640 28.20 -44.55 -13.38
N ASP A 641 28.78 -44.25 -14.53
CA ASP A 641 28.09 -43.76 -15.75
C ASP A 641 26.94 -44.68 -16.19
N SER A 642 26.99 -45.97 -15.83
CA SER A 642 25.88 -46.92 -16.11
C SER A 642 24.58 -46.56 -15.38
N LEU A 643 24.64 -45.80 -14.29
CA LEU A 643 23.48 -45.32 -13.54
C LEU A 643 22.89 -44.01 -14.10
N ILE A 644 23.68 -43.33 -14.95
CA ILE A 644 23.31 -42.07 -15.59
C ILE A 644 22.72 -42.31 -16.97
N TYR A 645 23.31 -43.29 -17.74
CA TYR A 645 22.95 -43.52 -19.13
C TYR A 645 21.58 -44.21 -19.26
N THR A 646 20.70 -43.67 -20.13
CA THR A 646 19.43 -44.28 -20.56
C THR A 646 19.32 -44.29 -22.08
N PRO A 647 18.51 -45.20 -22.64
CA PRO A 647 18.18 -45.19 -24.07
C PRO A 647 17.40 -43.91 -24.51
N GLN A 648 16.84 -43.18 -23.57
CA GLN A 648 16.04 -41.95 -23.84
C GLN A 648 16.90 -40.69 -23.80
N LEU A 649 18.09 -40.73 -23.19
CA LEU A 649 18.96 -39.59 -23.00
C LEU A 649 19.22 -38.75 -24.27
N PRO A 650 19.46 -39.33 -25.46
CA PRO A 650 19.63 -38.56 -26.69
C PRO A 650 18.36 -37.78 -27.09
N LYS A 651 17.17 -38.33 -26.77
CA LYS A 651 15.90 -37.64 -27.05
C LYS A 651 15.67 -36.51 -26.09
N SER A 652 15.97 -36.71 -24.81
CA SER A 652 15.86 -35.67 -23.78
C SER A 652 16.85 -34.53 -24.02
N ALA A 653 18.06 -34.86 -24.51
CA ALA A 653 19.06 -33.86 -24.92
C ALA A 653 18.61 -33.04 -26.15
N ALA A 654 17.98 -33.70 -27.13
CA ALA A 654 17.40 -33.00 -28.28
C ALA A 654 16.24 -32.05 -27.83
N GLN A 655 15.40 -32.49 -26.89
CA GLN A 655 14.35 -31.67 -26.34
C GLN A 655 14.90 -30.43 -25.58
N TRP A 656 16.02 -30.62 -24.86
CA TRP A 656 16.70 -29.48 -24.23
C TRP A 656 17.17 -28.46 -25.27
N LEU A 657 17.76 -28.93 -26.36
CA LEU A 657 18.25 -28.05 -27.43
C LEU A 657 17.10 -27.24 -28.05
N ASP A 658 15.98 -27.90 -28.37
CA ASP A 658 14.77 -27.23 -28.90
C ASP A 658 14.24 -26.17 -27.93
N ASN A 659 14.22 -26.48 -26.64
CA ASN A 659 13.78 -25.54 -25.61
C ASN A 659 14.74 -24.35 -25.47
N TYR A 660 16.06 -24.61 -25.54
CA TYR A 660 17.10 -23.61 -25.43
C TYR A 660 17.10 -22.66 -26.63
N ASP A 661 16.99 -23.17 -27.84
CA ASP A 661 16.91 -22.38 -29.07
C ASP A 661 15.64 -21.48 -29.07
N SER A 662 14.52 -22.01 -28.62
CA SER A 662 13.29 -21.23 -28.46
C SER A 662 13.45 -20.12 -27.42
N TYR A 663 14.15 -20.37 -26.33
CA TYR A 663 14.41 -19.41 -25.27
C TYR A 663 15.35 -18.28 -25.71
N LEU A 664 16.40 -18.62 -26.49
CA LEU A 664 17.34 -17.67 -27.05
C LEU A 664 16.68 -16.73 -28.07
N SER A 665 15.76 -17.24 -28.89
CA SER A 665 15.13 -16.45 -29.95
C SER A 665 14.33 -15.26 -29.43
N ASP A 666 13.74 -15.39 -28.24
CA ASP A 666 12.92 -14.34 -27.59
C ASP A 666 13.72 -13.39 -26.68
N SER A 667 15.04 -13.62 -26.52
CA SER A 667 15.90 -12.91 -25.56
C SER A 667 16.54 -11.66 -26.16
N ASP A 668 16.98 -10.71 -25.32
CA ASP A 668 17.70 -9.52 -25.74
C ASP A 668 19.22 -9.77 -25.93
N ILE A 669 19.92 -8.81 -26.51
CA ILE A 669 21.36 -8.93 -26.84
C ILE A 669 22.22 -9.09 -25.59
N ASP A 670 21.88 -8.43 -24.48
CA ASP A 670 22.66 -8.50 -23.23
C ASP A 670 22.59 -9.92 -22.66
N PHE A 671 21.38 -10.51 -22.65
CA PHE A 671 21.19 -11.89 -22.24
C PHE A 671 21.90 -12.91 -23.15
N LEU A 672 21.85 -12.72 -24.49
CA LEU A 672 22.58 -13.57 -25.44
C LEU A 672 24.10 -13.55 -25.20
N ASN A 673 24.67 -12.37 -24.85
CA ASN A 673 26.09 -12.28 -24.49
C ASN A 673 26.43 -13.02 -23.18
N GLU A 674 25.52 -13.02 -22.18
CA GLU A 674 25.67 -13.82 -20.96
C GLU A 674 25.66 -15.32 -21.29
N GLN A 675 24.75 -15.75 -22.15
CA GLN A 675 24.66 -17.17 -22.58
C GLN A 675 25.86 -17.61 -23.37
N THR A 676 26.47 -16.76 -24.22
CA THR A 676 27.72 -17.03 -24.93
C THR A 676 28.82 -17.45 -23.95
N ALA A 677 29.03 -16.69 -22.88
CA ALA A 677 30.06 -16.99 -21.89
C ALA A 677 29.80 -18.34 -21.16
N GLU A 678 28.54 -18.66 -20.91
CA GLU A 678 28.12 -19.91 -20.25
C GLU A 678 28.36 -21.13 -21.16
N ILE A 679 27.98 -21.05 -22.43
CA ILE A 679 28.20 -22.14 -23.41
C ILE A 679 29.69 -22.30 -23.76
N GLU A 680 30.48 -21.22 -23.81
CA GLU A 680 31.93 -21.28 -23.94
C GLU A 680 32.56 -22.12 -22.81
N ARG A 681 32.11 -21.91 -21.57
CA ARG A 681 32.56 -22.68 -20.41
C ARG A 681 32.24 -24.17 -20.57
N LEU A 682 31.02 -24.50 -21.04
CA LEU A 682 30.60 -25.88 -21.29
C LEU A 682 31.37 -26.51 -22.45
N TYR A 683 31.65 -25.76 -23.51
CA TYR A 683 32.47 -26.22 -24.62
C TYR A 683 33.91 -26.59 -24.20
N ILE A 684 34.48 -25.78 -23.27
CA ILE A 684 35.80 -26.10 -22.68
C ILE A 684 35.74 -27.40 -21.84
N SER A 685 34.68 -27.60 -21.07
CA SER A 685 34.49 -28.79 -20.22
C SER A 685 34.11 -30.03 -21.01
N PHE A 686 33.40 -29.90 -22.12
CA PHE A 686 32.91 -30.97 -22.98
C PHE A 686 33.19 -30.69 -24.46
N PRO A 687 34.48 -30.73 -24.89
CA PRO A 687 34.86 -30.35 -26.25
C PRO A 687 34.28 -31.28 -27.34
N ASP A 688 34.02 -32.54 -27.01
CA ASP A 688 33.37 -33.53 -27.92
C ASP A 688 31.83 -33.50 -27.79
N GLY A 689 31.26 -32.53 -27.06
CA GLY A 689 29.85 -32.44 -26.73
C GLY A 689 29.47 -33.29 -25.52
N CYS A 690 28.22 -33.16 -25.08
CA CYS A 690 27.65 -33.90 -23.95
C CYS A 690 26.31 -34.50 -24.34
N TYR A 691 26.13 -35.80 -24.16
CA TYR A 691 24.87 -36.51 -24.45
C TYR A 691 24.28 -36.27 -25.85
N GLY A 692 25.11 -35.95 -26.84
CA GLY A 692 24.70 -35.68 -28.21
C GLY A 692 24.47 -34.20 -28.55
N ILE A 693 24.67 -33.32 -27.59
CA ILE A 693 24.62 -31.86 -27.79
C ILE A 693 25.99 -31.35 -28.19
N ASN A 694 26.05 -30.62 -29.30
CA ASN A 694 27.26 -29.97 -29.79
C ASN A 694 27.30 -28.51 -29.34
N PHE A 695 28.06 -28.21 -28.29
CA PHE A 695 28.18 -26.86 -27.77
C PHE A 695 28.83 -25.85 -28.73
N ALA A 696 29.69 -26.31 -29.65
CA ALA A 696 30.22 -25.45 -30.72
C ALA A 696 29.11 -24.97 -31.66
N GLY A 697 28.13 -25.85 -31.99
CA GLY A 697 26.96 -25.48 -32.77
C GLY A 697 26.05 -24.51 -32.04
N CYS A 698 25.88 -24.66 -30.71
CA CYS A 698 25.12 -23.71 -29.92
C CYS A 698 25.76 -22.31 -29.92
N LEU A 699 27.10 -22.20 -29.85
CA LEU A 699 27.82 -20.94 -29.96
C LEU A 699 27.59 -20.25 -31.31
N GLU A 700 27.67 -21.00 -32.40
CA GLU A 700 27.40 -20.47 -33.75
C GLU A 700 25.97 -19.92 -33.84
N SER A 701 24.97 -20.64 -33.29
CA SER A 701 23.57 -20.16 -33.29
C SER A 701 23.37 -18.89 -32.48
N ILE A 702 24.03 -18.74 -31.32
CA ILE A 702 23.96 -17.52 -30.51
C ILE A 702 24.59 -16.34 -31.23
N GLU A 703 25.76 -16.52 -31.87
CA GLU A 703 26.45 -15.48 -32.64
C GLU A 703 25.61 -15.01 -33.83
N GLU A 704 24.92 -15.93 -34.52
CA GLU A 704 23.96 -15.58 -35.58
C GLU A 704 22.81 -14.74 -35.05
N LEU A 705 22.19 -15.15 -33.95
CA LEU A 705 21.09 -14.40 -33.34
C LEU A 705 21.51 -13.00 -32.87
N ILE A 706 22.70 -12.86 -32.29
CA ILE A 706 23.23 -11.53 -31.89
C ILE A 706 23.41 -10.67 -33.16
N SER A 707 23.94 -11.21 -34.23
CA SER A 707 24.12 -10.48 -35.48
C SER A 707 22.80 -10.04 -36.12
N GLU A 708 21.79 -10.90 -36.12
CA GLU A 708 20.44 -10.59 -36.61
C GLU A 708 19.81 -9.46 -35.80
N LYS A 709 19.80 -9.56 -34.47
CA LYS A 709 19.23 -8.53 -33.60
C LYS A 709 19.96 -7.20 -33.68
N GLN A 710 21.28 -7.19 -33.82
CA GLN A 710 22.06 -5.96 -34.06
C GLN A 710 21.70 -5.31 -35.39
N SER A 711 21.39 -6.10 -36.43
CA SER A 711 20.95 -5.56 -37.72
C SER A 711 19.54 -4.94 -37.62
N GLU A 712 18.63 -5.59 -36.90
CA GLU A 712 17.27 -5.06 -36.64
C GLU A 712 17.28 -3.77 -35.84
N GLU A 713 18.16 -3.65 -34.85
CA GLU A 713 18.31 -2.39 -34.07
C GLU A 713 18.89 -1.25 -34.92
N ASN A 714 19.78 -1.55 -35.86
CA ASN A 714 20.33 -0.57 -36.79
C ASN A 714 19.29 -0.12 -37.82
N ASP A 715 18.47 -1.01 -38.35
CA ASP A 715 17.38 -0.67 -39.29
C ASP A 715 16.27 0.16 -38.62
N GLN A 716 15.98 -0.08 -37.32
CA GLN A 716 14.99 0.71 -36.55
C GLN A 716 15.50 2.14 -36.23
N ASN A 717 16.80 2.33 -36.07
CA ASN A 717 17.37 3.66 -35.84
C ASN A 717 17.36 4.56 -37.10
N ASP A 718 17.35 4.00 -38.31
CA ASP A 718 17.24 4.77 -39.54
C ASP A 718 15.79 5.23 -39.86
N ASP A 719 14.75 4.51 -39.37
CA ASP A 719 13.33 4.88 -39.53
C ASP A 719 12.82 5.84 -38.45
N ASP A 720 13.46 5.95 -37.27
CA ASP A 720 13.01 6.79 -36.15
C ASP A 720 13.36 8.27 -36.30
N ASP A 721 14.21 8.66 -37.21
CA ASP A 721 14.55 10.08 -37.43
C ASP A 721 13.48 10.86 -38.26
N TYR A 722 12.50 10.15 -38.87
CA TYR A 722 11.40 10.76 -39.61
C TYR A 722 10.08 10.90 -38.83
N SER A 723 9.93 10.24 -37.67
CA SER A 723 8.68 10.24 -36.88
C SER A 723 8.70 11.12 -35.65
N ARG A 724 9.81 11.76 -35.28
CA ARG A 724 9.96 12.60 -34.08
C ARG A 724 9.25 13.94 -34.10
N PHE A 725 8.56 14.31 -35.20
CA PHE A 725 7.90 15.63 -35.30
C PHE A 725 6.37 15.64 -35.15
N HIS A 726 5.69 14.50 -34.97
CA HIS A 726 4.21 14.50 -34.99
C HIS A 726 3.46 13.70 -33.93
N ASN A 727 4.02 13.42 -32.74
CA ASN A 727 3.15 12.86 -31.65
C ASN A 727 3.65 13.25 -30.24
N ARG A 728 3.47 14.54 -29.90
CA ARG A 728 3.46 15.02 -28.52
C ARG A 728 2.11 15.65 -28.21
N SER A 729 1.09 14.82 -28.10
CA SER A 729 -0.16 15.16 -27.38
C SER A 729 -1.05 13.93 -27.30
N ALA A 730 -1.09 13.34 -26.18
CA ALA A 730 -2.07 12.42 -25.59
C ALA A 730 -1.42 11.15 -25.03
N SER A 731 -1.21 11.17 -23.77
CA SER A 731 -1.21 10.06 -22.80
C SER A 731 -0.18 10.28 -21.69
N GLN A 732 -0.53 11.13 -20.73
CA GLN A 732 0.06 11.08 -19.40
C GLN A 732 -1.06 10.79 -18.40
N SER A 733 -1.40 9.53 -18.31
CA SER A 733 -2.04 8.95 -17.14
C SER A 733 -1.61 7.51 -17.05
N ALA A 734 -1.03 7.15 -15.88
CA ALA A 734 -0.71 5.79 -15.46
C ALA A 734 0.51 5.13 -16.14
N SER A 735 1.72 5.42 -15.64
CA SER A 735 2.71 4.40 -15.29
C SER A 735 3.91 5.06 -14.59
N CYS A 736 3.95 5.04 -13.27
CA CYS A 736 5.16 5.25 -12.50
C CYS A 736 5.36 4.05 -11.58
N CYS A 737 5.95 3.00 -12.13
CA CYS A 737 6.66 2.00 -11.37
C CYS A 737 7.93 1.66 -12.16
N SER A 738 8.93 2.56 -12.09
CA SER A 738 10.32 2.21 -12.34
C SER A 738 11.10 2.53 -11.08
N ILE A 739 11.72 1.53 -10.52
CA ILE A 739 12.61 1.58 -9.38
C ILE A 739 13.76 2.53 -9.72
N GLY A 740 13.77 3.72 -9.09
CA GLY A 740 14.85 4.68 -9.21
C GLY A 740 14.36 6.12 -9.18
N GLU A 741 14.54 6.78 -8.03
CA GLU A 741 14.31 8.19 -7.74
C GLU A 741 12.91 8.59 -7.23
N THR A 742 12.53 8.10 -6.04
CA THR A 742 11.44 8.73 -5.29
C THR A 742 11.91 10.10 -4.78
N VAL A 743 11.33 11.14 -5.32
CA VAL A 743 11.54 12.52 -4.87
C VAL A 743 10.26 13.00 -4.21
N LEU A 744 10.37 13.62 -3.02
CA LEU A 744 9.23 14.30 -2.41
C LEU A 744 8.69 15.35 -3.37
N CYS A 745 7.37 15.44 -3.52
CA CYS A 745 6.78 16.46 -4.38
C CYS A 745 7.13 17.87 -3.86
N PRO A 746 7.28 18.87 -4.73
CA PRO A 746 7.69 20.23 -4.34
C PRO A 746 6.83 20.85 -3.25
N GLU A 747 5.53 20.57 -3.25
CA GLU A 747 4.58 21.07 -2.25
C GLU A 747 4.86 20.55 -0.85
N VAL A 748 5.31 19.29 -0.73
CA VAL A 748 5.71 18.72 0.56
C VAL A 748 6.95 19.41 1.09
N VAL A 749 7.97 19.58 0.25
CA VAL A 749 9.22 20.29 0.63
C VAL A 749 8.88 21.70 1.09
N TYR A 750 8.09 22.44 0.32
CA TYR A 750 7.65 23.81 0.63
C TYR A 750 6.91 23.92 1.96
N MET A 751 5.98 22.99 2.23
CA MET A 751 5.20 22.98 3.48
C MET A 751 6.11 22.95 4.71
N PHE A 752 7.16 22.17 4.65
CA PHE A 752 8.05 21.97 5.78
C PHE A 752 9.18 23.00 5.88
N GLU A 753 9.74 23.49 4.77
CA GLU A 753 10.71 24.59 4.77
C GLU A 753 10.13 25.83 5.44
N ARG A 754 8.91 26.19 5.08
CA ARG A 754 8.20 27.33 5.68
C ARG A 754 7.88 27.14 7.18
N TYR A 755 7.79 25.90 7.67
CA TYR A 755 7.71 25.61 9.08
C TYR A 755 9.04 25.84 9.80
N CYS A 756 10.15 25.60 9.13
CA CYS A 756 11.49 25.77 9.68
C CYS A 756 11.97 27.24 9.69
N ASP A 757 11.34 28.12 8.91
CA ASP A 757 11.68 29.54 8.80
C ASP A 757 10.88 30.45 9.74
N LYS A 758 9.91 29.90 10.47
CA LYS A 758 9.18 30.57 11.56
C LYS A 758 9.76 30.19 12.91
#